data_1a469fc51cc79c259c9ec765b48caa6f
#
_entry.id   1a469fc51cc79c259c9ec765b48caa6f
#
_cell.length_a   1.000
_cell.length_b   1.000
_cell.length_c   1.000
_cell.angle_alpha   90.00
_cell.angle_beta   90.00
_cell.angle_gamma   90.00
#
_symmetry.space_group_name_H-M   'P 1'
#
loop_
_entity.id
_entity.type
_entity.pdbx_description
1 polymer ?
#
loop_
_entity_poly.entity_id
_entity_poly.type
_entity_poly.pdbx_seq_one_letter_code
_entity_poly.pdbx_strand_id
1 'polypeptide(L)'
;MNELTLPPRCDKQPHTLTIHNDERIDNYYWLNDRENPKVIEYLKDENEYTLHALRGTEKLQKDLYKELKSRIKKDDSSVPYEWHGYTYWREFKKGKEYPKYWRKKIESSSDELLMDCNLLADHYDYFDFGDYDISKNNKLMAYSMDTLSRRIYQIKIKNLETGKHFKEVLENTTGSVTWADDETIFYAVQDKETLRSYQIYAHRLGTEQHNDVLIYEEKDETFSCYVYKSKSEKYIIINSSSTLSDEYRLIDAERPFSKPVLFQKRERGLEYSLYHHPKGFYILTNQDHKNFSIKFCNSNHTKKGNWETVIKGSNDTLIEGIDMFNSHMVVSERSNGLVNLKVVDLDSLKTHLIPFKEPTYVVQTTTNINLESKKLRFFYTSLINPGSVYEYDLETNETNTLKVREVLGEYNEADYISKRLWVEVRDGTKVPVSLVHKRGITLDRSNPTLLYAYGSYGYSIDATFSSNRLSLLDRGFVFAIAHIRGGEEMGRSWYENGKLLKKKNTFYDFIDCSKSLIEEGYCSSNNLYAAGGSAGGLLMGAVINIEPDLYNGVIAHVPFVDVVTTMLDESIPLTTGEYDEWGNPNNEEYYHYMKSYSPYDNIDKKDYPNLLVTTGLHDSQVQYWEPAKWVAKLRELKTDDRLLLLKTNMSAGHGGASGRFEYLKEIALDYAFLMHLEGITN
;
A
#
# COMPACT_ATOMS: atom_id res chain seq x y z
N MET A 1 -4.66 31.31 -23.77
CA MET A 1 -4.60 31.01 -22.34
C MET A 1 -3.67 32.01 -21.70
N ASN A 2 -4.16 32.79 -20.73
CA ASN A 2 -3.28 33.69 -19.96
C ASN A 2 -2.42 32.76 -19.07
N GLU A 3 -1.10 32.80 -19.27
CA GLU A 3 -0.19 32.08 -18.34
C GLU A 3 -0.36 32.65 -16.93
N LEU A 4 -0.75 31.86 -15.97
CA LEU A 4 -0.81 32.24 -14.56
C LEU A 4 0.62 32.45 -14.05
N THR A 5 1.08 33.67 -14.02
CA THR A 5 2.41 34.04 -13.52
C THR A 5 2.45 34.22 -11.99
N LEU A 6 1.29 34.33 -11.37
CA LEU A 6 1.10 34.43 -9.92
C LEU A 6 0.36 33.22 -9.40
N PRO A 7 0.63 32.78 -8.15
CA PRO A 7 -0.09 31.66 -7.55
C PRO A 7 -1.59 31.93 -7.49
N PRO A 8 -2.43 30.92 -7.75
CA PRO A 8 -3.88 31.03 -7.66
C PRO A 8 -4.34 31.50 -6.28
N ARG A 9 -5.36 32.34 -6.26
CA ARG A 9 -5.96 32.82 -5.03
C ARG A 9 -7.26 32.06 -4.78
N CYS A 10 -7.30 31.27 -3.71
CA CYS A 10 -8.53 30.62 -3.26
C CYS A 10 -9.41 31.59 -2.49
N ASP A 11 -10.70 31.70 -2.86
CA ASP A 11 -11.67 32.56 -2.18
C ASP A 11 -11.92 32.05 -0.76
N LYS A 12 -11.99 32.99 0.19
CA LYS A 12 -12.35 32.70 1.57
C LYS A 12 -13.87 32.70 1.75
N GLN A 13 -14.40 31.58 2.22
CA GLN A 13 -15.80 31.42 2.60
C GLN A 13 -15.83 30.83 4.02
N PRO A 14 -15.82 31.67 5.07
CA PRO A 14 -15.73 31.19 6.44
C PRO A 14 -16.83 30.18 6.78
N HIS A 15 -16.43 29.02 7.24
CA HIS A 15 -17.31 27.97 7.76
C HIS A 15 -16.90 27.63 9.19
N THR A 16 -17.85 27.71 10.11
CA THR A 16 -17.59 27.46 11.53
C THR A 16 -17.91 26.02 11.88
N LEU A 17 -16.92 25.34 12.46
CA LEU A 17 -17.01 23.97 12.95
C LEU A 17 -16.87 24.00 14.48
N THR A 18 -17.90 23.57 15.21
CA THR A 18 -17.93 23.63 16.68
C THR A 18 -18.14 22.25 17.29
N ILE A 19 -17.24 21.85 18.18
CA ILE A 19 -17.34 20.62 19.00
C ILE A 19 -16.54 20.83 20.29
N HIS A 20 -16.94 20.20 21.40
CA HIS A 20 -16.24 20.26 22.70
C HIS A 20 -15.97 21.69 23.21
N ASN A 21 -16.89 22.63 22.96
CA ASN A 21 -16.71 24.06 23.23
C ASN A 21 -15.51 24.70 22.52
N ASP A 22 -14.96 24.06 21.52
CA ASP A 22 -13.91 24.58 20.65
C ASP A 22 -14.51 24.97 19.29
N GLU A 23 -14.11 26.12 18.76
CA GLU A 23 -14.57 26.65 17.48
C GLU A 23 -13.40 26.71 16.52
N ARG A 24 -13.55 26.07 15.34
CA ARG A 24 -12.61 26.14 14.23
C ARG A 24 -13.25 26.88 13.06
N ILE A 25 -12.58 27.89 12.53
CA ILE A 25 -13.03 28.61 11.33
C ILE A 25 -12.23 28.09 10.14
N ASP A 26 -12.93 27.45 9.22
CA ASP A 26 -12.36 26.91 7.98
C ASP A 26 -12.80 27.78 6.80
N ASN A 27 -11.88 28.62 6.31
CA ASN A 27 -12.15 29.53 5.19
C ASN A 27 -12.25 28.81 3.84
N TYR A 28 -11.82 27.56 3.75
CA TYR A 28 -11.69 26.80 2.52
C TYR A 28 -12.55 25.52 2.52
N TYR A 29 -13.46 25.37 3.49
CA TYR A 29 -14.37 24.23 3.60
C TYR A 29 -15.20 23.98 2.32
N TRP A 30 -15.54 25.03 1.58
CA TRP A 30 -16.27 24.96 0.33
C TRP A 30 -15.58 24.15 -0.78
N LEU A 31 -14.26 23.91 -0.68
CA LEU A 31 -13.51 23.04 -1.58
C LEU A 31 -13.93 21.56 -1.46
N ASN A 32 -14.70 21.18 -0.42
CA ASN A 32 -15.20 19.81 -0.25
C ASN A 32 -16.23 19.41 -1.33
N ASP A 33 -16.86 20.39 -1.99
CA ASP A 33 -17.88 20.15 -3.02
C ASP A 33 -17.22 19.88 -4.39
N ARG A 34 -17.00 18.59 -4.70
CA ARG A 34 -16.38 18.14 -5.97
C ARG A 34 -17.17 18.57 -7.21
N GLU A 35 -18.50 18.69 -7.12
CA GLU A 35 -19.38 19.02 -8.24
C GLU A 35 -19.41 20.54 -8.51
N ASN A 36 -18.84 21.35 -7.64
CA ASN A 36 -18.79 22.78 -7.78
C ASN A 36 -17.81 23.19 -8.89
N PRO A 37 -18.26 23.86 -9.97
CA PRO A 37 -17.37 24.27 -11.06
C PRO A 37 -16.21 25.15 -10.62
N LYS A 38 -16.38 25.97 -9.57
CA LYS A 38 -15.31 26.82 -9.03
C LYS A 38 -14.20 26.00 -8.37
N VAL A 39 -14.53 24.87 -7.77
CA VAL A 39 -13.53 23.93 -7.22
C VAL A 39 -12.71 23.35 -8.35
N ILE A 40 -13.37 22.88 -9.41
CA ILE A 40 -12.67 22.33 -10.59
C ILE A 40 -11.80 23.39 -11.27
N GLU A 41 -12.26 24.62 -11.36
CA GLU A 41 -11.50 25.74 -11.90
C GLU A 41 -10.25 26.01 -11.04
N TYR A 42 -10.42 26.13 -9.71
CA TYR A 42 -9.30 26.34 -8.79
C TYR A 42 -8.23 25.24 -8.91
N LEU A 43 -8.62 23.97 -8.96
CA LEU A 43 -7.68 22.86 -9.11
C LEU A 43 -6.93 22.90 -10.46
N LYS A 44 -7.61 23.33 -11.53
CA LYS A 44 -6.97 23.53 -12.84
C LYS A 44 -6.00 24.70 -12.83
N ASP A 45 -6.36 25.80 -12.19
CA ASP A 45 -5.48 26.97 -12.03
C ASP A 45 -4.20 26.62 -11.25
N GLU A 46 -4.32 25.81 -10.18
CA GLU A 46 -3.16 25.26 -9.44
C GLU A 46 -2.28 24.39 -10.33
N ASN A 47 -2.89 23.56 -11.18
CA ASN A 47 -2.16 22.76 -12.15
C ASN A 47 -1.41 23.62 -13.17
N GLU A 48 -2.03 24.69 -13.69
CA GLU A 48 -1.41 25.63 -14.64
C GLU A 48 -0.28 26.40 -13.95
N TYR A 49 -0.49 26.87 -12.72
CA TYR A 49 0.56 27.53 -11.94
C TYR A 49 1.76 26.60 -11.69
N THR A 50 1.51 25.35 -11.31
CA THR A 50 2.58 24.36 -11.11
C THR A 50 3.40 24.13 -12.38
N LEU A 51 2.74 24.01 -13.53
CA LEU A 51 3.41 23.89 -14.83
C LEU A 51 4.24 25.16 -15.16
N HIS A 52 3.68 26.34 -14.90
CA HIS A 52 4.39 27.60 -15.11
C HIS A 52 5.62 27.74 -14.20
N ALA A 53 5.47 27.46 -12.92
CA ALA A 53 6.56 27.55 -11.94
C ALA A 53 7.73 26.59 -12.28
N LEU A 54 7.41 25.41 -12.78
CA LEU A 54 8.39 24.38 -13.17
C LEU A 54 8.71 24.37 -14.69
N ARG A 55 8.32 25.39 -15.47
CA ARG A 55 8.55 25.46 -16.93
C ARG A 55 10.02 25.27 -17.33
N GLY A 56 10.95 25.75 -16.48
CA GLY A 56 12.39 25.56 -16.69
C GLY A 56 12.84 24.09 -16.65
N THR A 57 12.02 23.20 -16.10
CA THR A 57 12.30 21.78 -15.97
C THR A 57 11.63 20.89 -17.03
N GLU A 58 10.86 21.44 -17.97
CA GLU A 58 10.12 20.63 -18.95
C GLU A 58 11.01 19.68 -19.76
N LYS A 59 12.19 20.15 -20.17
CA LYS A 59 13.15 19.30 -20.86
C LYS A 59 13.65 18.19 -19.95
N LEU A 60 14.02 18.53 -18.71
CA LEU A 60 14.46 17.56 -17.69
C LEU A 60 13.37 16.53 -17.39
N GLN A 61 12.12 16.93 -17.21
CA GLN A 61 11.00 15.98 -17.00
C GLN A 61 10.86 15.00 -18.17
N LYS A 62 10.92 15.51 -19.42
CA LYS A 62 10.85 14.66 -20.61
C LYS A 62 12.03 13.68 -20.72
N ASP A 63 13.21 14.13 -20.35
CA ASP A 63 14.42 13.29 -20.42
C ASP A 63 14.43 12.27 -19.26
N LEU A 64 14.02 12.66 -18.04
CA LEU A 64 13.79 11.75 -16.93
C LEU A 64 12.75 10.67 -17.28
N TYR A 65 11.59 11.06 -17.84
CA TYR A 65 10.59 10.07 -18.26
C TYR A 65 11.17 9.04 -19.24
N LYS A 66 11.97 9.47 -20.24
CA LYS A 66 12.63 8.56 -21.18
C LYS A 66 13.65 7.67 -20.46
N GLU A 67 14.43 8.24 -19.55
CA GLU A 67 15.44 7.55 -18.76
C GLU A 67 14.79 6.46 -17.88
N LEU A 68 13.77 6.82 -17.10
CA LEU A 68 13.00 5.90 -16.26
C LEU A 68 12.40 4.75 -17.09
N LYS A 69 11.74 5.10 -18.18
CA LYS A 69 11.12 4.13 -19.10
C LYS A 69 12.17 3.22 -19.79
N SER A 70 13.36 3.72 -20.05
CA SER A 70 14.41 2.96 -20.72
C SER A 70 14.94 1.81 -19.88
N ARG A 71 14.90 1.91 -18.55
CA ARG A 71 15.36 0.88 -17.62
C ARG A 71 14.39 -0.29 -17.46
N ILE A 72 13.15 -0.14 -17.94
CA ILE A 72 12.12 -1.16 -17.81
C ILE A 72 12.18 -2.11 -19.01
N LYS A 73 12.26 -3.41 -18.74
CA LYS A 73 12.19 -4.44 -19.77
C LYS A 73 10.84 -4.39 -20.50
N LYS A 74 10.87 -4.17 -21.81
CA LYS A 74 9.67 -3.91 -22.62
C LYS A 74 8.82 -5.15 -22.82
N ASP A 75 9.48 -6.29 -23.10
CA ASP A 75 8.85 -7.60 -23.19
C ASP A 75 9.27 -8.40 -21.96
N ASP A 76 8.36 -8.61 -21.02
CA ASP A 76 8.65 -9.31 -19.76
C ASP A 76 7.49 -10.20 -19.34
N SER A 77 7.79 -11.33 -18.73
CA SER A 77 6.80 -12.29 -18.22
C SER A 77 7.02 -12.60 -16.75
N SER A 78 5.95 -12.93 -16.04
CA SER A 78 6.05 -13.50 -14.71
C SER A 78 6.69 -14.90 -14.75
N VAL A 79 7.17 -15.38 -13.60
CA VAL A 79 7.50 -16.80 -13.44
C VAL A 79 6.20 -17.57 -13.58
N PRO A 80 6.10 -18.58 -14.47
CA PRO A 80 4.90 -19.41 -14.61
C PRO A 80 4.63 -20.23 -13.36
N TYR A 81 3.35 -20.50 -13.06
CA TYR A 81 2.94 -21.39 -11.99
C TYR A 81 1.89 -22.39 -12.48
N GLU A 82 1.85 -23.54 -11.84
CA GLU A 82 0.93 -24.62 -12.20
C GLU A 82 -0.25 -24.69 -11.26
N TRP A 83 -1.46 -24.80 -11.84
CA TRP A 83 -2.70 -24.95 -11.10
C TRP A 83 -3.75 -25.72 -11.92
N HIS A 84 -4.43 -26.70 -11.33
CA HIS A 84 -5.50 -27.50 -11.94
C HIS A 84 -5.20 -28.00 -13.36
N GLY A 85 -3.96 -28.49 -13.60
CA GLY A 85 -3.56 -29.05 -14.90
C GLY A 85 -3.18 -28.03 -15.96
N TYR A 86 -3.07 -26.75 -15.57
CA TYR A 86 -2.60 -25.67 -16.43
C TYR A 86 -1.41 -24.97 -15.82
N THR A 87 -0.58 -24.40 -16.71
CA THR A 87 0.47 -23.44 -16.38
C THR A 87 -0.04 -22.04 -16.68
N TYR A 88 0.06 -21.10 -15.73
CA TYR A 88 -0.41 -19.73 -15.82
C TYR A 88 0.75 -18.74 -15.79
N TRP A 89 0.66 -17.66 -16.57
CA TRP A 89 1.61 -16.54 -16.51
C TRP A 89 0.95 -15.26 -17.00
N ARG A 90 1.58 -14.15 -16.68
CA ARG A 90 1.28 -12.84 -17.27
C ARG A 90 2.48 -12.32 -18.03
N GLU A 91 2.24 -11.55 -19.09
CA GLU A 91 3.32 -10.91 -19.86
C GLU A 91 2.99 -9.48 -20.25
N PHE A 92 4.03 -8.66 -20.31
CA PHE A 92 3.97 -7.34 -20.92
C PHE A 92 4.59 -7.41 -22.32
N LYS A 93 4.04 -6.65 -23.24
CA LYS A 93 4.58 -6.49 -24.62
C LYS A 93 5.06 -5.06 -24.84
N LYS A 94 6.06 -4.92 -25.69
CA LYS A 94 6.63 -3.62 -26.08
C LYS A 94 5.52 -2.64 -26.50
N GLY A 95 5.55 -1.43 -25.91
CA GLY A 95 4.61 -0.36 -26.22
C GLY A 95 3.21 -0.52 -25.62
N LYS A 96 3.00 -1.49 -24.73
CA LYS A 96 1.74 -1.73 -24.03
C LYS A 96 1.85 -1.35 -22.56
N GLU A 97 0.80 -0.73 -22.04
CA GLU A 97 0.72 -0.26 -20.65
C GLU A 97 0.32 -1.38 -19.67
N TYR A 98 -0.50 -2.32 -20.13
CA TYR A 98 -1.11 -3.35 -19.30
C TYR A 98 -0.66 -4.75 -19.70
N PRO A 99 -0.73 -5.74 -18.79
CA PRO A 99 -0.34 -7.12 -19.08
C PRO A 99 -1.41 -7.85 -19.92
N LYS A 100 -0.97 -8.97 -20.49
CA LYS A 100 -1.84 -10.05 -20.96
C LYS A 100 -1.70 -11.23 -20.00
N TYR A 101 -2.80 -11.89 -19.71
CA TYR A 101 -2.85 -13.10 -18.89
C TYR A 101 -3.04 -14.31 -19.80
N TRP A 102 -2.25 -15.32 -19.55
CA TRP A 102 -2.17 -16.52 -20.37
C TRP A 102 -2.26 -17.77 -19.52
N ARG A 103 -2.73 -18.85 -20.12
CA ARG A 103 -2.55 -20.19 -19.58
C ARG A 103 -2.21 -21.17 -20.68
N LYS A 104 -1.73 -22.35 -20.28
CA LYS A 104 -1.43 -23.47 -21.16
C LYS A 104 -1.73 -24.76 -20.43
N LYS A 105 -2.47 -25.67 -21.02
CA LYS A 105 -2.66 -27.01 -20.46
C LYS A 105 -1.32 -27.73 -20.44
N ILE A 106 -0.95 -28.36 -19.32
CA ILE A 106 0.38 -28.93 -19.10
C ILE A 106 0.80 -29.88 -20.24
N GLU A 107 -0.13 -30.68 -20.76
CA GLU A 107 0.12 -31.63 -21.86
C GLU A 107 -0.05 -31.03 -23.26
N SER A 108 -0.34 -29.74 -23.40
CA SER A 108 -0.63 -29.07 -24.69
C SER A 108 0.60 -28.26 -25.16
N SER A 109 0.68 -28.04 -26.47
CA SER A 109 1.67 -27.13 -27.06
C SER A 109 1.11 -25.71 -27.35
N SER A 110 -0.22 -25.50 -27.18
CA SER A 110 -0.89 -24.25 -27.51
C SER A 110 -1.15 -23.40 -26.28
N ASP A 111 -0.79 -22.12 -26.36
CA ASP A 111 -1.09 -21.13 -25.36
C ASP A 111 -2.53 -20.59 -25.53
N GLU A 112 -3.23 -20.34 -24.44
CA GLU A 112 -4.57 -19.76 -24.40
C GLU A 112 -4.52 -18.38 -23.77
N LEU A 113 -5.01 -17.35 -24.50
CA LEU A 113 -5.15 -16.00 -23.98
C LEU A 113 -6.38 -15.90 -23.05
N LEU A 114 -6.14 -15.74 -21.76
CA LEU A 114 -7.19 -15.50 -20.77
C LEU A 114 -7.74 -14.09 -20.91
N MET A 115 -6.85 -13.08 -20.88
CA MET A 115 -7.23 -11.67 -20.92
C MET A 115 -6.14 -10.80 -21.55
N ASP A 116 -6.54 -9.85 -22.39
CA ASP A 116 -5.70 -8.72 -22.83
C ASP A 116 -6.22 -7.44 -22.15
N CYS A 117 -5.54 -7.02 -21.08
CA CYS A 117 -5.94 -5.84 -20.35
C CYS A 117 -5.78 -4.54 -21.17
N ASN A 118 -4.97 -4.54 -22.22
CA ASN A 118 -4.87 -3.38 -23.11
C ASN A 118 -6.12 -3.17 -23.95
N LEU A 119 -6.83 -4.24 -24.32
CA LEU A 119 -8.11 -4.14 -25.03
C LEU A 119 -9.22 -3.68 -24.08
N LEU A 120 -9.17 -4.08 -22.81
CA LEU A 120 -10.15 -3.64 -21.82
C LEU A 120 -9.98 -2.16 -21.48
N ALA A 121 -8.74 -1.68 -21.44
CA ALA A 121 -8.39 -0.31 -21.05
C ALA A 121 -8.64 0.73 -22.17
N ASP A 122 -8.80 0.32 -23.43
CA ASP A 122 -8.72 1.19 -24.63
C ASP A 122 -9.72 2.35 -24.66
N HIS A 123 -10.78 2.32 -23.84
CA HIS A 123 -11.83 3.33 -23.83
C HIS A 123 -11.94 4.10 -22.50
N TYR A 124 -10.95 3.97 -21.61
CA TYR A 124 -10.99 4.56 -20.30
C TYR A 124 -9.73 5.41 -20.02
N ASP A 125 -9.91 6.54 -19.37
CA ASP A 125 -8.81 7.40 -18.91
C ASP A 125 -8.06 6.78 -17.74
N TYR A 126 -8.75 5.95 -16.95
CA TYR A 126 -8.19 5.13 -15.89
C TYR A 126 -8.65 3.68 -16.04
N PHE A 127 -7.79 2.73 -15.78
CA PHE A 127 -8.11 1.32 -15.79
C PHE A 127 -7.27 0.56 -14.78
N ASP A 128 -7.94 -0.19 -13.94
CA ASP A 128 -7.34 -1.18 -13.05
C ASP A 128 -8.00 -2.54 -13.23
N PHE A 129 -7.17 -3.56 -13.42
CA PHE A 129 -7.59 -4.96 -13.43
C PHE A 129 -7.41 -5.50 -12.02
N GLY A 130 -8.51 -5.64 -11.27
CA GLY A 130 -8.47 -5.97 -9.86
C GLY A 130 -8.06 -7.41 -9.60
N ASP A 131 -9.02 -8.31 -9.57
CA ASP A 131 -8.81 -9.73 -9.26
C ASP A 131 -9.43 -10.63 -10.35
N TYR A 132 -9.02 -11.87 -10.38
CA TYR A 132 -9.68 -12.90 -11.17
C TYR A 132 -9.55 -14.28 -10.55
N ASP A 133 -10.56 -15.11 -10.76
CA ASP A 133 -10.56 -16.51 -10.37
C ASP A 133 -11.09 -17.40 -11.50
N ILE A 134 -10.58 -18.63 -11.60
CA ILE A 134 -10.94 -19.63 -12.59
C ILE A 134 -11.80 -20.70 -11.94
N SER A 135 -12.92 -21.06 -12.56
CA SER A 135 -13.79 -22.13 -12.08
C SER A 135 -13.06 -23.48 -12.01
N LYS A 136 -13.49 -24.37 -11.12
CA LYS A 136 -12.84 -25.66 -10.84
C LYS A 136 -12.68 -26.53 -12.10
N ASN A 137 -13.65 -26.48 -13.02
CA ASN A 137 -13.59 -27.19 -14.31
C ASN A 137 -12.72 -26.48 -15.37
N ASN A 138 -12.07 -25.35 -15.04
CA ASN A 138 -11.24 -24.55 -15.93
C ASN A 138 -11.94 -23.92 -17.14
N LYS A 139 -13.28 -23.81 -17.15
CA LYS A 139 -14.04 -23.31 -18.30
C LYS A 139 -14.45 -21.85 -18.19
N LEU A 140 -14.49 -21.30 -17.00
CA LEU A 140 -14.97 -19.96 -16.73
C LEU A 140 -13.91 -19.15 -15.98
N MET A 141 -13.89 -17.84 -16.29
CA MET A 141 -13.08 -16.84 -15.59
C MET A 141 -14.01 -15.74 -15.09
N ALA A 142 -14.06 -15.51 -13.80
CA ALA A 142 -14.59 -14.30 -13.22
C ALA A 142 -13.45 -13.31 -13.03
N TYR A 143 -13.67 -12.03 -13.36
CA TYR A 143 -12.65 -10.99 -13.21
C TYR A 143 -13.28 -9.64 -12.89
N SER A 144 -12.52 -8.78 -12.24
CA SER A 144 -12.97 -7.45 -11.84
C SER A 144 -12.17 -6.32 -12.48
N MET A 145 -12.80 -5.15 -12.61
CA MET A 145 -12.14 -3.95 -13.12
C MET A 145 -12.74 -2.69 -12.49
N ASP A 146 -11.88 -1.70 -12.20
CA ASP A 146 -12.24 -0.32 -11.85
C ASP A 146 -11.81 0.61 -13.00
N THR A 147 -12.72 1.49 -13.44
CA THR A 147 -12.47 2.45 -14.52
C THR A 147 -12.62 3.91 -14.09
N LEU A 148 -12.74 4.13 -12.75
CA LEU A 148 -12.95 5.45 -12.15
C LEU A 148 -11.86 5.85 -11.15
N SER A 149 -10.96 4.92 -10.79
CA SER A 149 -9.96 5.11 -9.71
C SER A 149 -10.57 5.39 -8.33
N ARG A 150 -11.75 4.80 -8.07
CA ARG A 150 -12.48 4.95 -6.79
C ARG A 150 -12.60 3.66 -5.99
N ARG A 151 -11.97 2.57 -6.43
CA ARG A 151 -12.11 1.23 -5.84
C ARG A 151 -13.55 0.72 -5.90
N ILE A 152 -14.29 1.10 -6.94
CA ILE A 152 -15.63 0.63 -7.24
C ILE A 152 -15.53 -0.31 -8.45
N TYR A 153 -15.49 -1.61 -8.17
CA TYR A 153 -15.26 -2.60 -9.20
C TYR A 153 -16.55 -3.17 -9.75
N GLN A 154 -16.48 -3.55 -11.02
CA GLN A 154 -17.46 -4.41 -11.69
C GLN A 154 -16.84 -5.80 -11.85
N ILE A 155 -17.59 -6.86 -11.51
CA ILE A 155 -17.18 -8.24 -11.79
C ILE A 155 -17.91 -8.72 -13.05
N LYS A 156 -17.15 -9.31 -13.97
CA LYS A 156 -17.62 -9.88 -15.24
C LYS A 156 -17.18 -11.33 -15.38
N ILE A 157 -17.91 -12.10 -16.17
CA ILE A 157 -17.64 -13.52 -16.36
C ILE A 157 -17.37 -13.80 -17.83
N LYS A 158 -16.32 -14.58 -18.11
CA LYS A 158 -15.88 -14.98 -19.44
C LYS A 158 -15.89 -16.51 -19.55
N ASN A 159 -16.48 -17.03 -20.61
CA ASN A 159 -16.34 -18.42 -20.99
C ASN A 159 -15.02 -18.59 -21.77
N LEU A 160 -14.12 -19.41 -21.26
CA LEU A 160 -12.77 -19.58 -21.78
C LEU A 160 -12.73 -20.48 -23.03
N GLU A 161 -13.70 -21.39 -23.21
CA GLU A 161 -13.78 -22.26 -24.39
C GLU A 161 -14.27 -21.47 -25.63
N THR A 162 -15.21 -20.54 -25.42
CA THR A 162 -15.81 -19.76 -26.53
C THR A 162 -15.23 -18.35 -26.67
N GLY A 163 -14.51 -17.86 -25.65
CA GLY A 163 -14.01 -16.50 -25.56
C GLY A 163 -15.11 -15.44 -25.31
N LYS A 164 -16.37 -15.82 -25.15
CA LYS A 164 -17.49 -14.90 -24.98
C LYS A 164 -17.69 -14.50 -23.53
N HIS A 165 -18.08 -13.25 -23.31
CA HIS A 165 -18.51 -12.78 -21.99
C HIS A 165 -19.99 -13.11 -21.76
N PHE A 166 -20.33 -13.40 -20.53
CA PHE A 166 -21.71 -13.47 -20.08
C PHE A 166 -22.32 -12.05 -20.03
N LYS A 167 -23.62 -11.96 -19.95
CA LYS A 167 -24.34 -10.67 -19.94
C LYS A 167 -24.38 -10.07 -18.55
N GLU A 168 -24.33 -10.90 -17.52
CA GLU A 168 -24.35 -10.49 -16.14
C GLU A 168 -23.08 -9.69 -15.78
N VAL A 169 -23.29 -8.61 -15.04
CA VAL A 169 -22.26 -7.76 -14.47
C VAL A 169 -22.62 -7.54 -13.01
N LEU A 170 -21.71 -7.84 -12.09
CA LEU A 170 -21.90 -7.58 -10.67
C LEU A 170 -21.28 -6.22 -10.36
N GLU A 171 -22.09 -5.28 -9.94
CA GLU A 171 -21.70 -3.88 -9.72
C GLU A 171 -21.51 -3.56 -8.25
N ASN A 172 -20.82 -2.45 -7.98
CA ASN A 172 -20.57 -1.92 -6.64
C ASN A 172 -19.85 -2.92 -5.71
N THR A 173 -18.86 -3.61 -6.26
CA THR A 173 -18.08 -4.63 -5.55
C THR A 173 -16.71 -4.10 -5.13
N THR A 174 -16.06 -4.81 -4.19
CA THR A 174 -14.66 -4.54 -3.81
C THR A 174 -13.65 -5.03 -4.84
N GLY A 175 -14.09 -5.79 -5.83
CA GLY A 175 -13.24 -6.39 -6.86
C GLY A 175 -12.78 -7.81 -6.55
N SER A 176 -12.71 -8.23 -5.29
CA SER A 176 -12.38 -9.62 -4.96
C SER A 176 -13.50 -10.58 -5.37
N VAL A 177 -13.11 -11.69 -5.98
CA VAL A 177 -14.02 -12.70 -6.50
C VAL A 177 -13.47 -14.11 -6.26
N THR A 178 -14.33 -15.05 -5.87
CA THR A 178 -13.91 -16.45 -5.72
C THR A 178 -15.02 -17.42 -6.12
N TRP A 179 -14.67 -18.45 -6.90
CA TRP A 179 -15.55 -19.54 -7.23
C TRP A 179 -15.65 -20.54 -6.06
N ALA A 180 -16.86 -20.84 -5.61
CA ALA A 180 -17.07 -21.97 -4.72
C ALA A 180 -17.03 -23.29 -5.50
N ASP A 181 -17.78 -23.35 -6.57
CA ASP A 181 -17.89 -24.47 -7.51
C ASP A 181 -17.89 -23.94 -8.98
N ASP A 182 -18.41 -24.70 -9.94
CA ASP A 182 -18.44 -24.30 -11.35
C ASP A 182 -19.59 -23.36 -11.73
N GLU A 183 -20.49 -23.05 -10.79
CA GLU A 183 -21.71 -22.25 -11.04
C GLU A 183 -21.91 -21.11 -10.03
N THR A 184 -21.15 -21.09 -8.95
CA THR A 184 -21.36 -20.16 -7.82
C THR A 184 -20.14 -19.33 -7.53
N ILE A 185 -20.31 -18.00 -7.57
CA ILE A 185 -19.28 -17.00 -7.22
C ILE A 185 -19.65 -16.33 -5.90
N PHE A 186 -18.65 -16.12 -5.05
CA PHE A 186 -18.75 -15.24 -3.88
C PHE A 186 -18.05 -13.92 -4.14
N TYR A 187 -18.65 -12.83 -3.67
CA TYR A 187 -18.10 -11.49 -3.78
C TYR A 187 -18.59 -10.60 -2.65
N ALA A 188 -17.88 -9.49 -2.42
CA ALA A 188 -18.25 -8.49 -1.42
C ALA A 188 -18.83 -7.24 -2.07
N VAL A 189 -19.92 -6.74 -1.50
CA VAL A 189 -20.55 -5.46 -1.85
C VAL A 189 -20.17 -4.41 -0.82
N GLN A 190 -19.92 -3.21 -1.31
CA GLN A 190 -19.55 -2.08 -0.47
C GLN A 190 -20.68 -1.06 -0.38
N ASP A 191 -20.70 -0.30 0.70
CA ASP A 191 -21.56 0.87 0.86
C ASP A 191 -21.22 1.91 -0.22
N LYS A 192 -22.21 2.58 -0.78
CA LYS A 192 -22.01 3.49 -1.92
C LYS A 192 -21.37 4.82 -1.53
N GLU A 193 -21.51 5.23 -0.30
CA GLU A 193 -20.97 6.49 0.23
C GLU A 193 -19.63 6.27 0.91
N THR A 194 -19.60 5.40 1.92
CA THR A 194 -18.40 5.13 2.72
C THR A 194 -17.43 4.16 2.05
N LEU A 195 -17.84 3.46 0.99
CA LEU A 195 -17.09 2.38 0.31
C LEU A 195 -16.67 1.24 1.26
N ARG A 196 -17.29 1.15 2.43
CA ARG A 196 -17.07 0.06 3.38
C ARG A 196 -17.62 -1.24 2.82
N SER A 197 -16.82 -2.28 2.78
CA SER A 197 -17.25 -3.63 2.44
C SER A 197 -18.04 -4.22 3.61
N TYR A 198 -19.35 -4.48 3.43
CA TYR A 198 -20.21 -4.87 4.55
C TYR A 198 -21.15 -6.05 4.28
N GLN A 199 -21.30 -6.45 3.00
CA GLN A 199 -22.16 -7.56 2.63
C GLN A 199 -21.40 -8.57 1.75
N ILE A 200 -21.62 -9.85 2.02
CA ILE A 200 -21.12 -10.96 1.18
C ILE A 200 -22.30 -11.63 0.50
N TYR A 201 -22.23 -11.71 -0.80
CA TYR A 201 -23.23 -12.37 -1.65
C TYR A 201 -22.68 -13.62 -2.35
N ALA A 202 -23.58 -14.55 -2.63
CA ALA A 202 -23.34 -15.67 -3.53
C ALA A 202 -24.19 -15.45 -4.79
N HIS A 203 -23.52 -15.36 -5.94
CA HIS A 203 -24.12 -15.25 -7.28
C HIS A 203 -24.16 -16.62 -7.94
N ARG A 204 -25.31 -17.00 -8.48
CA ARG A 204 -25.45 -18.18 -9.33
C ARG A 204 -25.35 -17.77 -10.80
N LEU A 205 -24.45 -18.38 -11.53
CA LEU A 205 -24.26 -18.14 -12.96
C LEU A 205 -25.57 -18.23 -13.74
N GLY A 206 -25.79 -17.28 -14.66
CA GLY A 206 -27.01 -17.22 -15.48
C GLY A 206 -28.19 -16.50 -14.81
N THR A 207 -28.00 -15.91 -13.64
CA THR A 207 -29.02 -15.10 -12.96
C THR A 207 -28.62 -13.62 -12.97
N GLU A 208 -29.56 -12.72 -12.70
CA GLU A 208 -29.27 -11.30 -12.52
C GLU A 208 -28.86 -11.01 -11.06
N GLN A 209 -27.97 -10.03 -10.84
CA GLN A 209 -27.40 -9.68 -9.53
C GLN A 209 -28.47 -9.46 -8.43
N HIS A 210 -29.64 -8.90 -8.80
CA HIS A 210 -30.70 -8.67 -7.80
C HIS A 210 -31.31 -9.96 -7.23
N ASN A 211 -31.03 -11.12 -7.84
CA ASN A 211 -31.45 -12.44 -7.35
C ASN A 211 -30.38 -13.11 -6.48
N ASP A 212 -29.24 -12.46 -6.26
CA ASP A 212 -28.14 -13.01 -5.50
C ASP A 212 -28.50 -13.23 -4.04
N VAL A 213 -27.94 -14.25 -3.45
CA VAL A 213 -28.23 -14.63 -2.07
C VAL A 213 -27.30 -13.87 -1.12
N LEU A 214 -27.88 -13.04 -0.25
CA LEU A 214 -27.11 -12.44 0.85
C LEU A 214 -26.70 -13.53 1.83
N ILE A 215 -25.41 -13.76 1.95
CA ILE A 215 -24.82 -14.80 2.82
C ILE A 215 -24.46 -14.23 4.20
N TYR A 216 -23.90 -13.01 4.22
CA TYR A 216 -23.48 -12.36 5.45
C TYR A 216 -23.58 -10.84 5.32
N GLU A 217 -23.96 -10.19 6.43
CA GLU A 217 -23.96 -8.75 6.55
C GLU A 217 -23.23 -8.34 7.83
N GLU A 218 -22.24 -7.46 7.69
CA GLU A 218 -21.52 -6.84 8.80
C GLU A 218 -22.21 -5.54 9.21
N LYS A 219 -22.77 -5.52 10.41
CA LYS A 219 -23.56 -4.39 10.94
C LYS A 219 -22.74 -3.38 11.72
N ASP A 220 -21.58 -3.79 12.20
CA ASP A 220 -20.67 -2.90 12.93
C ASP A 220 -19.86 -2.09 11.92
N GLU A 221 -20.08 -0.77 11.90
CA GLU A 221 -19.47 0.15 10.93
C GLU A 221 -17.95 0.29 11.09
N THR A 222 -17.41 -0.16 12.22
CA THR A 222 -15.96 -0.22 12.45
C THR A 222 -15.29 -1.45 11.83
N PHE A 223 -16.10 -2.39 11.29
CA PHE A 223 -15.62 -3.61 10.63
C PHE A 223 -15.89 -3.59 9.14
N SER A 224 -14.98 -4.15 8.38
CA SER A 224 -15.18 -4.51 6.98
C SER A 224 -15.19 -6.02 6.81
N CYS A 225 -15.91 -6.54 5.80
CA CYS A 225 -15.95 -7.97 5.53
C CYS A 225 -15.36 -8.33 4.17
N TYR A 226 -14.74 -9.50 4.11
CA TYR A 226 -14.04 -10.04 2.94
C TYR A 226 -14.43 -11.50 2.74
N VAL A 227 -14.29 -12.00 1.53
CA VAL A 227 -14.54 -13.41 1.21
C VAL A 227 -13.44 -13.97 0.31
N TYR A 228 -12.98 -15.17 0.61
CA TYR A 228 -11.98 -15.89 -0.18
C TYR A 228 -12.08 -17.40 0.05
N LYS A 229 -11.45 -18.18 -0.83
CA LYS A 229 -11.35 -19.64 -0.68
C LYS A 229 -10.06 -20.00 0.05
N SER A 230 -10.15 -20.96 0.97
CA SER A 230 -8.96 -21.52 1.62
C SER A 230 -8.00 -22.15 0.60
N LYS A 231 -6.68 -22.11 0.85
CA LYS A 231 -5.67 -22.75 -0.01
C LYS A 231 -5.92 -24.25 -0.22
N SER A 232 -6.58 -24.91 0.72
CA SER A 232 -7.04 -26.30 0.61
C SER A 232 -8.27 -26.48 -0.26
N GLU A 233 -8.86 -25.41 -0.77
CA GLU A 233 -10.11 -25.34 -1.54
C GLU A 233 -11.37 -25.89 -0.83
N LYS A 234 -11.26 -26.28 0.44
CA LYS A 234 -12.36 -26.88 1.18
C LYS A 234 -13.38 -25.89 1.68
N TYR A 235 -12.96 -24.69 2.02
CA TYR A 235 -13.82 -23.68 2.63
C TYR A 235 -13.83 -22.37 1.85
N ILE A 236 -15.02 -21.80 1.72
CA ILE A 236 -15.20 -20.36 1.52
C ILE A 236 -15.13 -19.74 2.91
N ILE A 237 -14.24 -18.76 3.06
CA ILE A 237 -13.96 -18.09 4.33
C ILE A 237 -14.47 -16.68 4.25
N ILE A 238 -15.32 -16.27 5.19
CA ILE A 238 -15.73 -14.88 5.39
C ILE A 238 -14.96 -14.34 6.59
N ASN A 239 -14.22 -13.28 6.39
CA ASN A 239 -13.52 -12.55 7.44
C ASN A 239 -14.21 -11.21 7.68
N SER A 240 -14.55 -10.90 8.92
CA SER A 240 -14.91 -9.56 9.40
C SER A 240 -13.75 -9.03 10.22
N SER A 241 -13.15 -7.92 9.79
CA SER A 241 -11.92 -7.38 10.36
C SER A 241 -12.05 -5.90 10.68
N SER A 242 -11.48 -5.50 11.80
CA SER A 242 -11.19 -4.12 12.18
C SER A 242 -9.70 -3.98 12.49
N THR A 243 -9.24 -2.79 12.83
CA THR A 243 -7.81 -2.55 13.18
C THR A 243 -7.27 -3.47 14.28
N LEU A 244 -8.11 -3.89 15.23
CA LEU A 244 -7.68 -4.64 16.42
C LEU A 244 -8.45 -5.94 16.65
N SER A 245 -9.31 -6.37 15.75
CA SER A 245 -10.16 -7.54 16.02
C SER A 245 -10.60 -8.23 14.74
N ASP A 246 -10.62 -9.54 14.78
CA ASP A 246 -11.06 -10.38 13.67
C ASP A 246 -12.18 -11.34 14.09
N GLU A 247 -13.00 -11.70 13.10
CA GLU A 247 -14.01 -12.75 13.22
C GLU A 247 -14.12 -13.51 11.90
N TYR A 248 -14.12 -14.83 11.97
CA TYR A 248 -14.18 -15.67 10.78
C TYR A 248 -15.39 -16.58 10.78
N ARG A 249 -15.95 -16.80 9.59
CA ARG A 249 -16.99 -17.78 9.30
C ARG A 249 -16.57 -18.67 8.16
N LEU A 250 -16.99 -19.94 8.23
CA LEU A 250 -16.66 -20.97 7.26
C LEU A 250 -17.92 -21.46 6.55
N ILE A 251 -17.83 -21.65 5.25
CA ILE A 251 -18.80 -22.34 4.42
C ILE A 251 -18.07 -23.48 3.71
N ASP A 252 -18.63 -24.68 3.71
CA ASP A 252 -18.12 -25.79 2.92
C ASP A 252 -18.26 -25.43 1.43
N ALA A 253 -17.17 -25.43 0.68
CA ALA A 253 -17.17 -25.05 -0.73
C ALA A 253 -18.06 -25.95 -1.60
N GLU A 254 -18.26 -27.22 -1.20
CA GLU A 254 -19.19 -28.14 -1.89
C GLU A 254 -20.68 -27.86 -1.56
N ARG A 255 -20.95 -26.98 -0.59
CA ARG A 255 -22.29 -26.57 -0.17
C ARG A 255 -22.39 -25.05 -0.01
N PRO A 256 -22.21 -24.29 -1.12
CA PRO A 256 -21.99 -22.84 -1.08
C PRO A 256 -23.15 -22.04 -0.47
N PHE A 257 -24.37 -22.56 -0.51
CA PHE A 257 -25.55 -21.91 0.09
C PHE A 257 -25.87 -22.39 1.52
N SER A 258 -24.95 -23.15 2.15
CA SER A 258 -25.11 -23.53 3.55
C SER A 258 -24.87 -22.31 4.47
N LYS A 259 -25.48 -22.34 5.66
CA LYS A 259 -25.32 -21.26 6.65
C LYS A 259 -23.84 -21.16 7.07
N PRO A 260 -23.24 -19.94 7.05
CA PRO A 260 -21.89 -19.74 7.54
C PRO A 260 -21.72 -20.15 9.01
N VAL A 261 -20.70 -20.92 9.29
CA VAL A 261 -20.39 -21.42 10.64
C VAL A 261 -19.34 -20.51 11.28
N LEU A 262 -19.67 -19.92 12.41
CA LEU A 262 -18.77 -19.07 13.17
C LEU A 262 -17.58 -19.86 13.72
N PHE A 263 -16.36 -19.48 13.31
CA PHE A 263 -15.10 -20.08 13.78
C PHE A 263 -14.85 -19.70 15.26
N GLN A 264 -14.62 -18.43 15.53
CA GLN A 264 -14.45 -17.85 16.85
C GLN A 264 -15.14 -16.48 16.87
N LYS A 265 -15.92 -16.19 17.91
CA LYS A 265 -16.55 -14.87 18.10
C LYS A 265 -15.48 -13.80 18.30
N ARG A 266 -15.68 -12.63 17.69
CA ARG A 266 -14.80 -11.46 17.89
C ARG A 266 -14.71 -11.08 19.35
N GLU A 267 -13.53 -10.67 19.75
CA GLU A 267 -13.23 -10.07 21.05
C GLU A 267 -12.34 -8.87 20.79
N ARG A 268 -12.63 -7.74 21.44
CA ARG A 268 -11.79 -6.56 21.23
C ARG A 268 -10.33 -6.84 21.59
N GLY A 269 -9.43 -6.56 20.68
CA GLY A 269 -8.00 -6.81 20.82
C GLY A 269 -7.56 -8.23 20.46
N LEU A 270 -8.46 -9.12 20.07
CA LEU A 270 -8.11 -10.43 19.54
C LEU A 270 -8.00 -10.38 18.01
N GLU A 271 -6.78 -10.39 17.54
CA GLU A 271 -6.43 -10.49 16.12
C GLU A 271 -6.02 -11.92 15.80
N TYR A 272 -6.54 -12.47 14.68
CA TYR A 272 -6.13 -13.79 14.23
C TYR A 272 -6.39 -14.01 12.74
N SER A 273 -5.60 -14.87 12.11
CA SER A 273 -5.77 -15.31 10.72
C SER A 273 -5.81 -16.84 10.64
N LEU A 274 -6.58 -17.38 9.69
CA LEU A 274 -6.84 -18.79 9.53
C LEU A 274 -6.10 -19.40 8.33
N TYR A 275 -5.47 -20.53 8.56
CA TYR A 275 -4.81 -21.35 7.52
C TYR A 275 -5.30 -22.79 7.65
N HIS A 276 -6.17 -23.22 6.71
CA HIS A 276 -6.70 -24.58 6.73
C HIS A 276 -5.69 -25.58 6.17
N HIS A 277 -5.50 -26.66 6.92
CA HIS A 277 -4.71 -27.83 6.55
C HIS A 277 -5.57 -29.09 6.71
N PRO A 278 -5.32 -30.22 6.01
CA PRO A 278 -6.08 -31.46 6.20
C PRO A 278 -6.18 -31.95 7.64
N LYS A 279 -5.18 -31.67 8.49
CA LYS A 279 -5.17 -32.01 9.94
C LYS A 279 -6.08 -31.09 10.79
N GLY A 280 -6.42 -29.86 10.32
CA GLY A 280 -7.17 -28.86 11.09
C GLY A 280 -6.80 -27.43 10.67
N PHE A 281 -6.88 -26.48 11.58
CA PHE A 281 -6.54 -25.09 11.31
C PHE A 281 -5.28 -24.66 12.05
N TYR A 282 -4.33 -24.07 11.34
CA TYR A 282 -3.28 -23.26 11.93
C TYR A 282 -3.78 -21.83 12.05
N ILE A 283 -3.45 -21.18 13.15
CA ILE A 283 -3.99 -19.88 13.53
C ILE A 283 -2.84 -18.98 13.95
N LEU A 284 -2.61 -17.92 13.18
CA LEU A 284 -1.72 -16.84 13.58
C LEU A 284 -2.51 -15.90 14.47
N THR A 285 -2.08 -15.65 15.71
CA THR A 285 -2.87 -14.85 16.67
C THR A 285 -2.02 -14.13 17.70
N ASN A 286 -2.52 -12.98 18.16
CA ASN A 286 -1.97 -12.22 19.29
C ASN A 286 -2.52 -12.66 20.66
N GLN A 287 -3.27 -13.77 20.74
CA GLN A 287 -3.96 -14.23 21.97
C GLN A 287 -3.06 -14.26 23.21
N ASP A 288 -1.84 -14.77 23.08
CA ASP A 288 -0.91 -14.94 24.22
C ASP A 288 0.28 -13.97 24.15
N HIS A 289 0.54 -13.39 22.99
CA HIS A 289 1.69 -12.53 22.78
C HIS A 289 1.43 -11.50 21.68
N LYS A 290 1.72 -10.22 21.94
CA LYS A 290 1.45 -9.13 21.00
C LYS A 290 2.18 -9.24 19.66
N ASN A 291 3.36 -9.85 19.62
CA ASN A 291 4.09 -10.16 18.38
C ASN A 291 3.62 -11.46 17.72
N PHE A 292 2.42 -11.90 18.05
CA PHE A 292 1.75 -13.09 17.56
C PHE A 292 2.41 -14.42 17.97
N SER A 293 1.64 -15.47 17.86
CA SER A 293 2.02 -16.87 18.03
C SER A 293 1.27 -17.71 17.00
N ILE A 294 1.74 -18.90 16.73
CA ILE A 294 1.03 -19.84 15.85
C ILE A 294 0.43 -20.94 16.71
N LYS A 295 -0.87 -21.12 16.54
CA LYS A 295 -1.66 -22.15 17.23
C LYS A 295 -2.29 -23.12 16.24
N PHE A 296 -2.79 -24.23 16.77
CA PHE A 296 -3.50 -25.26 16.00
C PHE A 296 -4.79 -25.65 16.72
N CYS A 297 -5.84 -25.97 15.95
CA CYS A 297 -7.03 -26.64 16.44
C CYS A 297 -7.63 -27.58 15.40
N ASN A 298 -8.35 -28.60 15.88
CA ASN A 298 -9.15 -29.45 15.01
C ASN A 298 -10.33 -28.71 14.39
N SER A 299 -10.70 -29.05 13.15
CA SER A 299 -11.81 -28.44 12.42
C SER A 299 -13.15 -28.49 13.15
N ASN A 300 -13.36 -29.44 14.04
CA ASN A 300 -14.58 -29.57 14.85
C ASN A 300 -14.54 -28.82 16.19
N HIS A 301 -13.39 -28.29 16.59
CA HIS A 301 -13.16 -27.62 17.87
C HIS A 301 -12.48 -26.27 17.68
N THR A 302 -13.16 -25.36 17.00
CA THR A 302 -12.57 -24.10 16.50
C THR A 302 -12.45 -22.97 17.54
N LYS A 303 -13.11 -23.11 18.70
CA LYS A 303 -13.10 -22.04 19.72
C LYS A 303 -11.74 -21.88 20.37
N LYS A 304 -11.36 -20.63 20.70
CA LYS A 304 -10.02 -20.28 21.19
C LYS A 304 -9.53 -21.07 22.41
N GLY A 305 -10.44 -21.60 23.22
CA GLY A 305 -10.07 -22.49 24.32
C GLY A 305 -9.46 -23.83 23.90
N ASN A 306 -9.58 -24.20 22.62
CA ASN A 306 -9.01 -25.41 22.02
C ASN A 306 -7.77 -25.11 21.15
N TRP A 307 -7.27 -23.88 21.15
CA TRP A 307 -6.10 -23.50 20.36
C TRP A 307 -4.82 -23.88 21.08
N GLU A 308 -4.14 -24.90 20.59
CA GLU A 308 -2.88 -25.38 21.12
C GLU A 308 -1.70 -24.64 20.50
N THR A 309 -0.72 -24.23 21.30
CA THR A 309 0.43 -23.46 20.80
C THR A 309 1.40 -24.37 20.04
N VAL A 310 1.67 -24.02 18.78
CA VAL A 310 2.68 -24.65 17.91
C VAL A 310 3.98 -23.85 17.94
N ILE A 311 3.89 -22.53 17.76
CA ILE A 311 5.04 -21.62 17.88
C ILE A 311 4.67 -20.49 18.85
N LYS A 312 5.49 -20.31 19.86
CA LYS A 312 5.32 -19.25 20.87
C LYS A 312 5.75 -17.90 20.29
N GLY A 313 5.03 -16.84 20.65
CA GLY A 313 5.43 -15.48 20.41
C GLY A 313 6.69 -15.09 21.17
N SER A 314 7.40 -14.07 20.69
CA SER A 314 8.64 -13.55 21.24
C SER A 314 8.66 -12.03 21.22
N ASN A 315 9.32 -11.40 22.19
CA ASN A 315 9.48 -9.95 22.23
C ASN A 315 10.32 -9.41 21.07
N ASP A 316 11.26 -10.23 20.57
CA ASP A 316 12.26 -9.82 19.59
C ASP A 316 11.90 -10.22 18.17
N THR A 317 10.77 -10.92 18.00
CA THR A 317 10.34 -11.44 16.69
C THR A 317 8.84 -11.27 16.53
N LEU A 318 8.43 -10.52 15.50
CA LEU A 318 7.05 -10.41 15.04
C LEU A 318 6.77 -11.50 14.00
N ILE A 319 5.72 -12.29 14.19
CA ILE A 319 5.26 -13.24 13.17
C ILE A 319 4.25 -12.52 12.27
N GLU A 320 4.60 -12.36 10.99
CA GLU A 320 3.79 -11.60 10.03
C GLU A 320 2.84 -12.47 9.20
N GLY A 321 3.19 -13.73 8.97
CA GLY A 321 2.36 -14.59 8.14
C GLY A 321 2.85 -16.02 8.06
N ILE A 322 2.01 -16.86 7.47
CA ILE A 322 2.26 -18.29 7.26
C ILE A 322 1.96 -18.66 5.81
N ASP A 323 2.85 -19.40 5.17
CA ASP A 323 2.56 -20.11 3.92
C ASP A 323 2.49 -21.62 4.19
N MET A 324 1.30 -22.21 3.98
CA MET A 324 1.02 -23.61 4.35
C MET A 324 1.29 -24.58 3.19
N PHE A 325 1.88 -25.72 3.52
CA PHE A 325 2.06 -26.90 2.67
C PHE A 325 1.66 -28.15 3.45
N ASN A 326 1.42 -29.27 2.78
CA ASN A 326 1.00 -30.51 3.45
C ASN A 326 2.03 -31.06 4.45
N SER A 327 3.32 -30.88 4.19
CA SER A 327 4.40 -31.38 5.05
C SER A 327 5.10 -30.29 5.86
N HIS A 328 4.98 -29.03 5.45
CA HIS A 328 5.70 -27.92 6.03
C HIS A 328 4.80 -26.67 6.17
N MET A 329 5.17 -25.77 7.05
CA MET A 329 4.75 -24.37 6.97
C MET A 329 5.99 -23.49 6.89
N VAL A 330 5.86 -22.38 6.17
CA VAL A 330 6.89 -21.35 6.11
C VAL A 330 6.36 -20.11 6.82
N VAL A 331 7.06 -19.68 7.85
CA VAL A 331 6.70 -18.54 8.68
C VAL A 331 7.51 -17.34 8.25
N SER A 332 6.82 -16.28 7.83
CA SER A 332 7.44 -14.95 7.65
C SER A 332 7.52 -14.30 9.01
N GLU A 333 8.73 -14.03 9.48
CA GLU A 333 8.96 -13.40 10.77
C GLU A 333 9.92 -12.24 10.65
N ARG A 334 9.65 -11.16 11.38
CA ARG A 334 10.49 -9.95 11.40
C ARG A 334 11.25 -9.85 12.70
N SER A 335 12.57 -9.72 12.62
CA SER A 335 13.43 -9.45 13.76
C SER A 335 14.49 -8.42 13.40
N ASN A 336 14.80 -7.53 14.34
CA ASN A 336 15.69 -6.39 14.07
C ASN A 336 15.33 -5.60 12.80
N GLY A 337 14.03 -5.52 12.48
CA GLY A 337 13.49 -4.82 11.31
C GLY A 337 13.72 -5.52 9.96
N LEU A 338 14.16 -6.77 9.93
CA LEU A 338 14.35 -7.56 8.71
C LEU A 338 13.45 -8.80 8.73
N VAL A 339 12.82 -9.08 7.60
CA VAL A 339 12.01 -10.28 7.42
C VAL A 339 12.90 -11.49 7.18
N ASN A 340 12.57 -12.60 7.83
CA ASN A 340 13.20 -13.90 7.63
C ASN A 340 12.12 -14.93 7.27
N LEU A 341 12.50 -15.97 6.55
CA LEU A 341 11.66 -17.12 6.26
C LEU A 341 12.13 -18.30 7.11
N LYS A 342 11.26 -18.75 8.02
CA LYS A 342 11.46 -19.91 8.86
C LYS A 342 10.67 -21.08 8.32
N VAL A 343 11.35 -22.14 7.93
CA VAL A 343 10.75 -23.41 7.51
C VAL A 343 10.48 -24.27 8.74
N VAL A 344 9.29 -24.83 8.84
CA VAL A 344 8.85 -25.70 9.93
C VAL A 344 8.33 -27.00 9.34
N ASP A 345 8.94 -28.11 9.67
CA ASP A 345 8.43 -29.44 9.37
C ASP A 345 7.25 -29.77 10.30
N LEU A 346 6.08 -30.10 9.73
CA LEU A 346 4.83 -30.27 10.50
C LEU A 346 4.72 -31.59 11.27
N ASP A 347 5.59 -32.56 11.02
CA ASP A 347 5.59 -33.84 11.74
C ASP A 347 6.59 -33.81 12.89
N SER A 348 7.79 -33.30 12.66
CA SER A 348 8.86 -33.26 13.67
C SER A 348 8.92 -31.96 14.47
N LEU A 349 8.26 -30.89 14.00
CA LEU A 349 8.34 -29.51 14.49
C LEU A 349 9.77 -28.93 14.49
N LYS A 350 10.69 -29.54 13.74
CA LYS A 350 12.03 -28.96 13.52
C LYS A 350 11.95 -27.74 12.65
N THR A 351 12.78 -26.76 12.96
CA THR A 351 12.80 -25.48 12.25
C THR A 351 14.19 -25.11 11.79
N HIS A 352 14.27 -24.37 10.69
CA HIS A 352 15.48 -23.69 10.26
C HIS A 352 15.12 -22.39 9.51
N LEU A 353 16.08 -21.46 9.44
CA LEU A 353 15.94 -20.22 8.67
C LEU A 353 16.57 -20.39 7.28
N ILE A 354 15.94 -19.81 6.26
CA ILE A 354 16.59 -19.65 4.96
C ILE A 354 17.60 -18.50 5.10
N PRO A 355 18.91 -18.70 4.79
CA PRO A 355 19.93 -17.70 5.07
C PRO A 355 19.95 -16.59 4.01
N PHE A 356 20.03 -15.32 4.45
CA PHE A 356 20.24 -14.13 3.65
C PHE A 356 21.44 -13.35 4.19
N LYS A 357 22.22 -12.65 3.31
CA LYS A 357 23.54 -12.13 3.68
C LYS A 357 23.68 -10.60 3.67
N GLU A 358 22.77 -9.88 2.99
CA GLU A 358 22.89 -8.41 2.92
C GLU A 358 22.52 -7.74 4.25
N PRO A 359 23.09 -6.56 4.59
CA PRO A 359 22.81 -5.86 5.84
C PRO A 359 21.38 -5.30 5.92
N THR A 360 20.78 -5.05 4.76
CA THR A 360 19.37 -4.68 4.60
C THR A 360 18.82 -5.33 3.33
N TYR A 361 17.75 -6.05 3.47
CA TYR A 361 17.09 -6.80 2.39
C TYR A 361 15.60 -6.97 2.69
N VAL A 362 14.91 -7.44 1.68
CA VAL A 362 13.49 -7.82 1.76
C VAL A 362 13.33 -9.22 1.18
N VAL A 363 12.64 -10.08 1.90
CA VAL A 363 12.19 -11.37 1.41
C VAL A 363 10.70 -11.54 1.68
N GLN A 364 9.99 -12.06 0.69
CA GLN A 364 8.57 -12.37 0.83
C GLN A 364 8.20 -13.62 0.04
N THR A 365 7.29 -14.43 0.56
CA THR A 365 6.74 -15.56 -0.21
C THR A 365 5.94 -15.02 -1.41
N THR A 366 5.89 -15.77 -2.49
CA THR A 366 5.17 -15.36 -3.70
C THR A 366 4.04 -16.37 -4.04
N THR A 367 3.82 -16.67 -5.31
CA THR A 367 2.74 -17.57 -5.75
C THR A 367 2.99 -19.01 -5.31
N ASN A 368 2.40 -19.42 -4.18
CA ASN A 368 2.48 -20.75 -3.58
C ASN A 368 1.06 -21.32 -3.38
N ILE A 369 0.28 -21.43 -4.45
CA ILE A 369 -1.16 -21.78 -4.38
C ILE A 369 -1.43 -23.26 -4.10
N ASN A 370 -0.49 -24.14 -4.43
CA ASN A 370 -0.66 -25.59 -4.26
C ASN A 370 -0.19 -26.06 -2.88
N LEU A 371 -1.14 -26.55 -2.08
CA LEU A 371 -0.87 -27.11 -0.75
C LEU A 371 0.02 -28.37 -0.80
N GLU A 372 -0.04 -29.14 -1.88
CA GLU A 372 0.73 -30.38 -2.06
C GLU A 372 2.17 -30.13 -2.53
N SER A 373 2.52 -28.89 -2.86
CA SER A 373 3.86 -28.53 -3.31
C SER A 373 4.89 -28.83 -2.23
N LYS A 374 6.04 -29.34 -2.62
CA LYS A 374 7.24 -29.48 -1.79
C LYS A 374 8.21 -28.32 -1.98
N LYS A 375 7.81 -27.30 -2.73
CA LYS A 375 8.64 -26.19 -3.14
C LYS A 375 8.00 -24.90 -2.72
N LEU A 376 8.80 -24.07 -2.04
CA LEU A 376 8.47 -22.70 -1.67
C LEU A 376 9.00 -21.75 -2.74
N ARG A 377 8.18 -20.86 -3.24
CA ARG A 377 8.61 -19.70 -4.04
C ARG A 377 8.65 -18.46 -3.19
N PHE A 378 9.75 -17.73 -3.29
CA PHE A 378 9.91 -16.45 -2.63
C PHE A 378 10.64 -15.45 -3.53
N PHE A 379 10.41 -14.18 -3.27
CA PHE A 379 11.11 -13.06 -3.91
C PHE A 379 12.09 -12.46 -2.91
N TYR A 380 13.31 -12.17 -3.36
CA TYR A 380 14.33 -11.49 -2.57
C TYR A 380 14.80 -10.24 -3.31
N THR A 381 14.99 -9.13 -2.60
CA THR A 381 15.49 -7.87 -3.12
C THR A 381 16.19 -7.08 -2.00
N SER A 382 16.94 -6.03 -2.37
CA SER A 382 17.50 -5.05 -1.44
C SER A 382 17.50 -3.65 -2.07
N LEU A 383 18.07 -2.65 -1.41
CA LEU A 383 18.21 -1.31 -2.00
C LEU A 383 19.09 -1.29 -3.25
N ILE A 384 20.00 -2.27 -3.40
CA ILE A 384 20.93 -2.39 -4.52
C ILE A 384 20.69 -3.63 -5.38
N ASN A 385 19.99 -4.64 -4.90
CA ASN A 385 19.69 -5.85 -5.67
C ASN A 385 18.31 -5.73 -6.33
N PRO A 386 18.19 -5.74 -7.66
CA PRO A 386 16.92 -5.61 -8.38
C PRO A 386 15.87 -6.66 -8.00
N GLY A 387 16.34 -7.79 -7.51
CA GLY A 387 15.53 -8.87 -6.99
C GLY A 387 15.46 -10.08 -7.90
N SER A 388 15.16 -11.20 -7.28
CA SER A 388 15.03 -12.50 -7.93
C SER A 388 13.91 -13.32 -7.33
N VAL A 389 13.27 -14.13 -8.15
CA VAL A 389 12.34 -15.17 -7.70
C VAL A 389 13.12 -16.46 -7.55
N TYR A 390 13.05 -17.02 -6.37
CA TYR A 390 13.68 -18.29 -6.02
C TYR A 390 12.64 -19.38 -5.78
N GLU A 391 13.05 -20.62 -5.98
CA GLU A 391 12.33 -21.80 -5.58
C GLU A 391 13.21 -22.59 -4.60
N TYR A 392 12.70 -22.79 -3.40
CA TYR A 392 13.36 -23.52 -2.32
C TYR A 392 12.70 -24.87 -2.13
N ASP A 393 13.46 -25.94 -2.21
CA ASP A 393 12.97 -27.29 -1.96
C ASP A 393 12.92 -27.54 -0.44
N LEU A 394 11.71 -27.78 0.07
CA LEU A 394 11.43 -27.95 1.49
C LEU A 394 11.97 -29.25 2.08
N GLU A 395 12.33 -30.25 1.23
CA GLU A 395 12.89 -31.52 1.66
C GLU A 395 14.42 -31.54 1.61
N THR A 396 15.00 -30.97 0.53
CA THR A 396 16.47 -31.02 0.32
C THR A 396 17.18 -29.75 0.79
N ASN A 397 16.44 -28.65 1.06
CA ASN A 397 16.95 -27.32 1.38
C ASN A 397 17.75 -26.66 0.23
N GLU A 398 17.60 -27.12 -0.99
CA GLU A 398 18.23 -26.55 -2.15
C GLU A 398 17.44 -25.35 -2.68
N THR A 399 18.15 -24.32 -3.15
CA THR A 399 17.58 -23.10 -3.74
C THR A 399 17.91 -23.00 -5.19
N ASN A 400 16.91 -22.86 -6.06
CA ASN A 400 17.04 -22.60 -7.48
C ASN A 400 16.55 -21.20 -7.84
N THR A 401 17.28 -20.49 -8.69
CA THR A 401 16.85 -19.20 -9.22
C THR A 401 15.92 -19.42 -10.41
N LEU A 402 14.67 -18.95 -10.29
CA LEU A 402 13.70 -19.06 -11.38
C LEU A 402 13.74 -17.84 -12.31
N LYS A 403 13.95 -16.65 -11.74
CA LYS A 403 14.02 -15.41 -12.51
C LYS A 403 14.87 -14.38 -11.77
N VAL A 404 15.74 -13.70 -12.49
CA VAL A 404 16.43 -12.48 -12.04
C VAL A 404 15.75 -11.30 -12.70
N ARG A 405 15.38 -10.27 -11.92
CA ARG A 405 14.84 -9.03 -12.46
C ARG A 405 15.95 -8.24 -13.15
N GLU A 406 15.76 -7.97 -14.42
CA GLU A 406 16.71 -7.23 -15.24
C GLU A 406 16.41 -5.73 -15.19
N VAL A 407 17.45 -4.93 -14.97
CA VAL A 407 17.42 -3.47 -15.15
C VAL A 407 18.17 -3.17 -16.43
N LEU A 408 17.46 -2.60 -17.41
CA LEU A 408 18.12 -2.26 -18.69
C LEU A 408 19.00 -1.02 -18.53
N GLY A 409 20.05 -0.94 -19.34
CA GLY A 409 21.08 0.11 -19.27
C GLY A 409 22.33 -0.33 -18.49
N GLU A 410 23.13 0.63 -18.09
CA GLU A 410 24.42 0.39 -17.44
C GLU A 410 24.29 0.26 -15.91
N TYR A 411 23.36 -0.59 -15.42
CA TYR A 411 23.26 -0.86 -13.99
C TYR A 411 24.27 -1.90 -13.54
N ASN A 412 25.06 -1.54 -12.51
CA ASN A 412 25.94 -2.47 -11.81
C ASN A 412 25.78 -2.28 -10.30
N GLU A 413 25.35 -3.33 -9.61
CA GLU A 413 25.13 -3.32 -8.15
C GLU A 413 26.39 -2.86 -7.37
N ALA A 414 27.59 -3.20 -7.86
CA ALA A 414 28.86 -2.84 -7.23
C ALA A 414 29.13 -1.32 -7.19
N ASP A 415 28.42 -0.51 -8.00
CA ASP A 415 28.59 0.94 -8.04
C ASP A 415 27.83 1.65 -6.90
N TYR A 416 27.02 0.92 -6.14
CA TYR A 416 26.20 1.47 -5.07
C TYR A 416 26.57 0.87 -3.73
N ILE A 417 26.23 1.56 -2.67
CA ILE A 417 26.41 1.14 -1.28
C ILE A 417 25.08 1.22 -0.57
N SER A 418 24.65 0.09 0.00
CA SER A 418 23.53 0.00 0.92
C SER A 418 24.05 -0.08 2.34
N LYS A 419 23.47 0.71 3.25
CA LYS A 419 23.82 0.75 4.67
C LYS A 419 22.57 0.72 5.53
N ARG A 420 22.77 0.35 6.78
CA ARG A 420 21.79 0.49 7.85
C ARG A 420 22.39 1.20 9.02
N LEU A 421 21.76 2.31 9.41
CA LEU A 421 22.12 3.11 10.57
C LEU A 421 21.14 2.82 11.72
N TRP A 422 21.57 3.11 12.93
CA TRP A 422 20.73 3.09 14.12
C TRP A 422 20.80 4.47 14.76
N VAL A 423 19.71 5.22 14.67
CA VAL A 423 19.60 6.58 15.20
C VAL A 423 18.99 6.53 16.58
N GLU A 424 19.68 7.05 17.59
CA GLU A 424 19.13 7.25 18.91
C GLU A 424 18.31 8.55 18.90
N VAL A 425 16.98 8.42 19.03
CA VAL A 425 16.07 9.56 19.03
C VAL A 425 15.92 10.12 20.45
N ARG A 426 15.29 11.28 20.59
CA ARG A 426 15.21 12.11 21.81
C ARG A 426 14.77 11.40 23.08
N ASP A 427 14.04 10.29 22.99
CA ASP A 427 13.60 9.48 24.13
C ASP A 427 14.47 8.24 24.38
N GLY A 428 15.61 8.13 23.68
CA GLY A 428 16.55 7.01 23.77
C GLY A 428 16.17 5.79 22.95
N THR A 429 15.07 5.84 22.18
CA THR A 429 14.68 4.76 21.28
C THR A 429 15.65 4.73 20.10
N LYS A 430 16.02 3.51 19.62
CA LYS A 430 16.90 3.34 18.46
C LYS A 430 16.07 3.05 17.21
N VAL A 431 16.01 4.01 16.31
CA VAL A 431 15.29 3.93 15.05
C VAL A 431 16.22 3.47 13.94
N PRO A 432 15.89 2.39 13.21
CA PRO A 432 16.69 1.98 12.05
C PRO A 432 16.46 2.94 10.89
N VAL A 433 17.53 3.22 10.13
CA VAL A 433 17.50 3.97 8.88
C VAL A 433 18.23 3.17 7.82
N SER A 434 17.54 2.75 6.77
CA SER A 434 18.13 2.10 5.61
C SER A 434 18.45 3.14 4.55
N LEU A 435 19.70 3.19 4.05
CA LEU A 435 20.09 4.15 3.04
C LEU A 435 20.90 3.54 1.90
N VAL A 436 20.86 4.20 0.76
CA VAL A 436 21.62 3.85 -0.43
C VAL A 436 22.15 5.09 -1.12
N HIS A 437 23.37 4.97 -1.63
CA HIS A 437 24.02 6.01 -2.43
C HIS A 437 24.99 5.40 -3.43
N LYS A 438 25.35 6.18 -4.45
CA LYS A 438 26.44 5.80 -5.37
C LYS A 438 27.77 5.79 -4.63
N ARG A 439 28.66 4.88 -4.99
CA ARG A 439 30.01 4.79 -4.38
C ARG A 439 30.81 6.07 -4.67
N GLY A 440 31.56 6.53 -3.69
CA GLY A 440 32.45 7.69 -3.86
C GLY A 440 31.88 9.02 -3.38
N ILE A 441 30.71 9.05 -2.72
CA ILE A 441 30.25 10.28 -2.05
C ILE A 441 31.20 10.66 -0.90
N THR A 442 31.27 11.94 -0.59
CA THR A 442 32.01 12.47 0.58
C THR A 442 31.02 12.85 1.66
N LEU A 443 31.31 12.51 2.91
CA LEU A 443 30.48 12.88 4.05
C LEU A 443 30.89 14.27 4.57
N ASP A 444 30.63 15.28 3.76
CA ASP A 444 30.96 16.70 4.01
C ASP A 444 29.74 17.62 4.05
N ARG A 445 28.55 17.01 4.16
CA ARG A 445 27.23 17.67 4.17
C ARG A 445 26.78 18.25 2.83
N SER A 446 27.45 17.89 1.74
CA SER A 446 27.14 18.46 0.41
C SER A 446 26.20 17.60 -0.45
N ASN A 447 25.90 16.36 -0.02
CA ASN A 447 25.08 15.48 -0.87
C ASN A 447 23.59 15.79 -0.73
N PRO A 448 22.85 16.01 -1.80
CA PRO A 448 21.40 16.07 -1.73
C PRO A 448 20.86 14.73 -1.21
N THR A 449 20.01 14.80 -0.19
CA THR A 449 19.52 13.59 0.49
C THR A 449 18.00 13.60 0.55
N LEU A 450 17.36 12.55 0.03
CA LEU A 450 15.92 12.34 0.12
C LEU A 450 15.61 11.30 1.21
N LEU A 451 14.96 11.75 2.28
CA LEU A 451 14.48 10.90 3.36
C LEU A 451 13.00 10.60 3.18
N TYR A 452 12.63 9.32 3.22
CA TYR A 452 11.27 8.82 3.08
C TYR A 452 10.82 8.10 4.35
N ALA A 453 9.55 8.25 4.72
CA ALA A 453 8.89 7.43 5.72
C ALA A 453 7.37 7.40 5.55
N TYR A 454 6.71 6.50 6.29
CA TYR A 454 5.25 6.38 6.35
C TYR A 454 4.73 6.50 7.79
N GLY A 455 5.02 5.54 8.65
CA GLY A 455 4.83 5.61 10.10
C GLY A 455 3.38 5.49 10.59
N SER A 456 2.54 4.66 9.97
CA SER A 456 1.16 4.44 10.38
C SER A 456 0.69 3.03 10.04
N TYR A 457 -0.41 2.61 10.68
CA TYR A 457 -1.12 1.34 10.45
C TYR A 457 -0.29 0.07 10.72
N GLY A 458 0.83 0.16 11.41
CA GLY A 458 1.77 -0.95 11.51
C GLY A 458 2.40 -1.31 10.15
N TYR A 459 2.30 -0.44 9.15
CA TYR A 459 2.83 -0.72 7.82
C TYR A 459 4.34 -0.48 7.77
N SER A 460 5.10 -1.56 7.62
CA SER A 460 6.56 -1.51 7.49
C SER A 460 6.98 -1.05 6.10
N ILE A 461 7.86 -0.05 6.03
CA ILE A 461 8.48 0.40 4.78
C ILE A 461 9.75 -0.39 4.55
N ASP A 462 9.66 -1.38 3.69
CA ASP A 462 10.78 -2.26 3.39
C ASP A 462 11.78 -1.65 2.39
N ALA A 463 13.07 -1.98 2.59
CA ALA A 463 14.19 -1.47 1.80
C ALA A 463 14.32 -2.16 0.44
N THR A 464 13.33 -1.95 -0.45
CA THR A 464 13.26 -2.56 -1.77
C THR A 464 14.05 -1.80 -2.83
N PHE A 465 14.46 -2.49 -3.89
CA PHE A 465 15.04 -1.88 -5.07
C PHE A 465 14.04 -1.04 -5.86
N SER A 466 14.54 0.05 -6.43
CA SER A 466 13.78 0.84 -7.41
C SER A 466 14.72 1.32 -8.54
N SER A 467 14.43 0.90 -9.78
CA SER A 467 15.17 1.40 -10.95
C SER A 467 14.95 2.90 -11.19
N ASN A 468 13.81 3.44 -10.72
CA ASN A 468 13.53 4.88 -10.81
C ASN A 468 14.51 5.67 -9.93
N ARG A 469 14.81 5.18 -8.74
CA ARG A 469 15.73 5.80 -7.79
C ARG A 469 17.14 6.00 -8.34
N LEU A 470 17.57 5.16 -9.28
CA LEU A 470 18.88 5.30 -9.94
C LEU A 470 19.05 6.69 -10.57
N SER A 471 17.99 7.32 -11.06
CA SER A 471 18.06 8.67 -11.62
C SER A 471 18.48 9.72 -10.59
N LEU A 472 18.13 9.55 -9.32
CA LEU A 472 18.62 10.37 -8.23
C LEU A 472 20.04 9.99 -7.81
N LEU A 473 20.30 8.69 -7.59
CA LEU A 473 21.59 8.19 -7.11
C LEU A 473 22.71 8.52 -8.10
N ASP A 474 22.47 8.41 -9.41
CA ASP A 474 23.44 8.74 -10.45
C ASP A 474 23.77 10.23 -10.54
N ARG A 475 22.90 11.07 -9.96
CA ARG A 475 23.10 12.53 -9.83
C ARG A 475 23.58 12.95 -8.43
N GLY A 476 24.12 12.00 -7.66
CA GLY A 476 24.75 12.25 -6.37
C GLY A 476 23.82 12.30 -5.16
N PHE A 477 22.53 12.00 -5.33
CA PHE A 477 21.61 11.90 -4.20
C PHE A 477 21.93 10.69 -3.30
N VAL A 478 21.70 10.87 -2.01
CA VAL A 478 21.50 9.80 -1.05
C VAL A 478 19.99 9.59 -0.91
N PHE A 479 19.56 8.34 -0.92
CA PHE A 479 18.17 8.01 -0.56
C PHE A 479 18.16 7.23 0.75
N ALA A 480 17.27 7.62 1.66
CA ALA A 480 17.13 6.99 2.96
C ALA A 480 15.66 6.71 3.30
N ILE A 481 15.43 5.64 4.05
CA ILE A 481 14.15 5.27 4.65
C ILE A 481 14.31 5.28 6.16
N ALA A 482 13.55 6.13 6.85
CA ALA A 482 13.46 6.10 8.30
C ALA A 482 12.35 5.13 8.72
N HIS A 483 12.69 4.06 9.41
CA HIS A 483 11.76 3.04 9.90
C HIS A 483 11.16 3.46 11.26
N ILE A 484 10.40 4.54 11.22
CA ILE A 484 9.88 5.24 12.39
C ILE A 484 8.71 4.52 13.07
N ARG A 485 8.45 4.85 14.34
CA ARG A 485 7.29 4.33 15.08
C ARG A 485 5.98 4.68 14.39
N GLY A 486 5.02 3.76 14.48
CA GLY A 486 3.77 3.75 13.72
C GLY A 486 3.77 2.72 12.60
N GLY A 487 4.97 2.31 12.11
CA GLY A 487 5.17 1.03 11.41
C GLY A 487 5.32 -0.14 12.39
N GLU A 488 5.68 -1.32 11.90
CA GLU A 488 5.93 -2.54 12.71
C GLU A 488 7.34 -3.11 12.52
N GLU A 489 8.27 -2.35 11.97
CA GLU A 489 9.61 -2.83 11.64
C GLU A 489 10.33 -3.44 12.86
N MET A 490 10.05 -2.91 14.07
CA MET A 490 10.60 -3.42 15.32
C MET A 490 9.57 -4.17 16.19
N GLY A 491 8.53 -4.72 15.57
CA GLY A 491 7.47 -5.48 16.22
C GLY A 491 6.26 -4.63 16.63
N ARG A 492 5.25 -5.27 17.22
CA ARG A 492 3.96 -4.65 17.57
C ARG A 492 4.09 -3.42 18.48
N SER A 493 5.06 -3.41 19.39
CA SER A 493 5.32 -2.24 20.23
C SER A 493 5.68 -0.99 19.44
N TRP A 494 6.29 -1.16 18.26
CA TRP A 494 6.65 -0.05 17.37
C TRP A 494 5.42 0.66 16.84
N TYR A 495 4.44 -0.12 16.43
CA TYR A 495 3.11 0.36 16.01
C TYR A 495 2.37 1.02 17.17
N GLU A 496 2.24 0.33 18.31
CA GLU A 496 1.53 0.81 19.50
C GLU A 496 2.09 2.13 20.06
N ASN A 497 3.38 2.40 19.86
CA ASN A 497 4.04 3.63 20.28
C ASN A 497 4.05 4.74 19.24
N GLY A 498 3.39 4.54 18.08
CA GLY A 498 3.26 5.54 17.03
C GLY A 498 1.82 5.82 16.59
N LYS A 499 0.81 5.45 17.40
CA LYS A 499 -0.60 5.68 17.10
C LYS A 499 -1.38 6.29 18.27
N LEU A 500 -2.63 6.66 18.03
CA LEU A 500 -3.52 7.25 19.05
C LEU A 500 -2.82 8.42 19.78
N LEU A 501 -2.88 8.45 21.11
CA LEU A 501 -2.25 9.49 21.94
C LEU A 501 -0.71 9.47 21.94
N LYS A 502 -0.10 8.58 21.14
CA LYS A 502 1.36 8.50 20.96
C LYS A 502 1.80 8.85 19.53
N LYS A 503 0.88 9.30 18.68
CA LYS A 503 1.15 9.60 17.28
C LYS A 503 2.31 10.56 17.06
N LYS A 504 2.52 11.52 17.92
CA LYS A 504 3.62 12.50 17.81
C LYS A 504 5.01 11.86 17.85
N ASN A 505 5.16 10.65 18.40
CA ASN A 505 6.44 9.95 18.35
C ASN A 505 6.89 9.67 16.91
N THR A 506 5.95 9.38 16.00
CA THR A 506 6.22 9.23 14.58
C THR A 506 6.92 10.46 13.99
N PHE A 507 6.43 11.64 14.31
CA PHE A 507 6.95 12.91 13.78
C PHE A 507 8.33 13.24 14.39
N TYR A 508 8.48 13.02 15.68
CA TYR A 508 9.74 13.25 16.37
C TYR A 508 10.83 12.28 15.93
N ASP A 509 10.51 11.01 15.72
CA ASP A 509 11.46 10.03 15.18
C ASP A 509 11.99 10.47 13.81
N PHE A 510 11.11 10.95 12.92
CA PHE A 510 11.52 11.42 11.59
C PHE A 510 12.42 12.65 11.66
N ILE A 511 12.09 13.62 12.50
CA ILE A 511 12.89 14.82 12.74
C ILE A 511 14.28 14.45 13.28
N ASP A 512 14.35 13.53 14.25
CA ASP A 512 15.60 13.12 14.86
C ASP A 512 16.46 12.31 13.89
N CYS A 513 15.86 11.45 13.05
CA CYS A 513 16.55 10.78 11.94
C CYS A 513 17.10 11.79 10.93
N SER A 514 16.34 12.83 10.61
CA SER A 514 16.78 13.93 9.72
C SER A 514 18.01 14.65 10.26
N LYS A 515 17.97 15.01 11.55
CA LYS A 515 19.10 15.65 12.25
C LYS A 515 20.34 14.75 12.30
N SER A 516 20.15 13.45 12.56
CA SER A 516 21.25 12.47 12.57
C SER A 516 21.94 12.37 11.20
N LEU A 517 21.21 12.38 10.08
CA LEU A 517 21.82 12.38 8.74
C LEU A 517 22.69 13.62 8.48
N ILE A 518 22.28 14.78 9.03
CA ILE A 518 23.06 16.01 8.96
C ILE A 518 24.32 15.91 9.84
N GLU A 519 24.19 15.40 11.06
CA GLU A 519 25.29 15.23 12.01
C GLU A 519 26.35 14.25 11.50
N GLU A 520 25.90 13.14 10.89
CA GLU A 520 26.80 12.15 10.26
C GLU A 520 27.43 12.63 8.93
N GLY A 521 27.06 13.82 8.47
CA GLY A 521 27.71 14.45 7.32
C GLY A 521 27.12 14.06 5.95
N TYR A 522 25.99 13.35 5.91
CA TYR A 522 25.36 13.03 4.63
C TYR A 522 24.87 14.28 3.91
N CYS A 523 24.20 15.18 4.61
CA CYS A 523 23.60 16.39 4.06
C CYS A 523 23.65 17.56 5.03
N SER A 524 23.19 18.72 4.58
CA SER A 524 22.80 19.88 5.40
C SER A 524 21.31 20.16 5.24
N SER A 525 20.73 21.07 6.02
CA SER A 525 19.33 21.49 5.84
C SER A 525 19.06 22.11 4.46
N ASN A 526 20.09 22.66 3.79
CA ASN A 526 19.96 23.27 2.47
C ASN A 526 19.82 22.25 1.32
N ASN A 527 20.13 20.98 1.57
CA ASN A 527 20.04 19.89 0.59
C ASN A 527 19.42 18.62 1.18
N LEU A 528 18.70 18.74 2.30
CA LEU A 528 17.86 17.69 2.84
C LEU A 528 16.42 17.84 2.31
N TYR A 529 15.91 16.77 1.75
CA TYR A 529 14.57 16.62 1.22
C TYR A 529 13.80 15.54 1.97
N ALA A 530 12.49 15.74 2.09
CA ALA A 530 11.61 14.74 2.68
C ALA A 530 10.46 14.36 1.73
N ALA A 531 10.03 13.11 1.77
CA ALA A 531 8.88 12.66 1.02
C ALA A 531 8.01 11.68 1.82
N GLY A 532 6.70 11.74 1.60
CA GLY A 532 5.73 10.82 2.18
C GLY A 532 4.37 10.94 1.51
N GLY A 533 3.61 9.84 1.50
CA GLY A 533 2.29 9.78 0.88
C GLY A 533 1.21 9.35 1.87
N SER A 534 -0.05 9.79 1.65
CA SER A 534 -1.19 9.38 2.49
C SER A 534 -0.96 9.74 3.97
N ALA A 535 -0.93 8.77 4.87
CA ALA A 535 -0.51 8.98 6.26
C ALA A 535 0.96 9.44 6.37
N GLY A 536 1.85 9.07 5.43
CA GLY A 536 3.17 9.67 5.30
C GLY A 536 3.12 11.14 4.83
N GLY A 537 2.05 11.55 4.18
CA GLY A 537 1.74 12.95 3.87
C GLY A 537 1.33 13.73 5.10
N LEU A 538 0.59 13.12 6.04
CA LEU A 538 0.36 13.67 7.38
C LEU A 538 1.71 13.92 8.08
N LEU A 539 2.61 12.94 8.04
CA LEU A 539 3.98 13.08 8.57
C LEU A 539 4.67 14.31 7.96
N MET A 540 4.62 14.47 6.63
CA MET A 540 5.23 15.63 5.95
C MET A 540 4.64 16.95 6.44
N GLY A 541 3.31 17.06 6.51
CA GLY A 541 2.64 18.26 7.01
C GLY A 541 2.97 18.58 8.47
N ALA A 542 3.06 17.56 9.32
CA ALA A 542 3.39 17.75 10.74
C ALA A 542 4.84 18.20 10.95
N VAL A 543 5.82 17.58 10.26
CA VAL A 543 7.24 17.92 10.46
C VAL A 543 7.58 19.31 9.94
N ILE A 544 6.95 19.80 8.86
CA ILE A 544 7.17 21.18 8.40
C ILE A 544 6.51 22.23 9.31
N ASN A 545 5.48 21.86 10.05
CA ASN A 545 4.91 22.71 11.09
C ASN A 545 5.80 22.78 12.33
N ILE A 546 6.51 21.68 12.66
CA ILE A 546 7.36 21.58 13.87
C ILE A 546 8.77 22.16 13.60
N GLU A 547 9.42 21.77 12.52
CA GLU A 547 10.81 22.12 12.18
C GLU A 547 10.93 22.52 10.69
N PRO A 548 10.34 23.65 10.28
CA PRO A 548 10.29 24.05 8.87
C PRO A 548 11.67 24.28 8.25
N ASP A 549 12.63 24.75 9.02
CA ASP A 549 13.99 25.09 8.55
C ASP A 549 14.91 23.87 8.35
N LEU A 550 14.43 22.69 8.70
CA LEU A 550 15.22 21.46 8.60
C LEU A 550 15.30 20.94 7.16
N TYR A 551 14.33 21.30 6.30
CA TYR A 551 14.19 20.78 4.95
C TYR A 551 14.29 21.88 3.89
N ASN A 552 15.05 21.64 2.81
CA ASN A 552 15.04 22.51 1.63
C ASN A 552 13.77 22.34 0.82
N GLY A 553 13.30 21.09 0.66
CA GLY A 553 12.08 20.79 -0.06
C GLY A 553 11.38 19.54 0.45
N VAL A 554 10.05 19.50 0.28
CA VAL A 554 9.21 18.40 0.72
C VAL A 554 8.24 18.00 -0.39
N ILE A 555 8.06 16.70 -0.59
CA ILE A 555 7.07 16.12 -1.49
C ILE A 555 5.99 15.42 -0.65
N ALA A 556 4.75 15.85 -0.77
CA ALA A 556 3.60 15.29 -0.09
C ALA A 556 2.59 14.73 -1.10
N HIS A 557 2.53 13.40 -1.21
CA HIS A 557 1.58 12.73 -2.10
C HIS A 557 0.28 12.41 -1.39
N VAL A 558 -0.85 12.78 -1.99
CA VAL A 558 -2.21 12.49 -1.48
C VAL A 558 -2.31 12.62 0.04
N PRO A 559 -1.83 13.74 0.63
CA PRO A 559 -1.53 13.82 2.04
C PRO A 559 -2.78 13.96 2.92
N PHE A 560 -2.83 13.17 3.99
CA PHE A 560 -3.85 13.21 5.03
C PHE A 560 -3.56 14.36 6.00
N VAL A 561 -4.03 15.57 5.68
CA VAL A 561 -3.60 16.81 6.35
C VAL A 561 -4.69 17.57 7.09
N ASP A 562 -5.97 17.23 6.90
CA ASP A 562 -7.09 17.81 7.65
C ASP A 562 -7.74 16.74 8.55
N VAL A 563 -6.93 16.23 9.48
CA VAL A 563 -7.22 15.04 10.29
C VAL A 563 -8.53 15.19 11.08
N VAL A 564 -8.72 16.35 11.72
CA VAL A 564 -9.88 16.56 12.60
C VAL A 564 -11.19 16.63 11.80
N THR A 565 -11.20 17.33 10.66
CA THR A 565 -12.40 17.46 9.82
C THR A 565 -12.78 16.10 9.25
N THR A 566 -11.83 15.35 8.70
CA THR A 566 -12.06 14.03 8.13
C THR A 566 -12.54 13.03 9.19
N MET A 567 -11.89 12.98 10.35
CA MET A 567 -12.25 12.01 11.39
C MET A 567 -13.57 12.34 12.14
N LEU A 568 -14.12 13.54 11.98
CA LEU A 568 -15.45 13.93 12.48
C LEU A 568 -16.59 13.59 11.51
N ASP A 569 -16.30 13.27 10.26
CA ASP A 569 -17.30 13.00 9.24
C ASP A 569 -17.34 11.50 8.89
N GLU A 570 -18.31 10.80 9.48
CA GLU A 570 -18.50 9.35 9.29
C GLU A 570 -18.98 8.98 7.88
N SER A 571 -19.39 9.95 7.05
CA SER A 571 -19.72 9.71 5.64
C SER A 571 -18.50 9.58 4.75
N ILE A 572 -17.33 10.05 5.21
CA ILE A 572 -16.07 9.91 4.47
C ILE A 572 -15.59 8.45 4.52
N PRO A 573 -15.20 7.87 3.35
CA PRO A 573 -14.64 6.53 3.32
C PRO A 573 -13.49 6.34 4.32
N LEU A 574 -13.46 5.18 4.98
CA LEU A 574 -12.50 4.72 5.98
C LEU A 574 -12.66 5.31 7.39
N THR A 575 -13.27 6.48 7.59
CA THR A 575 -13.32 7.20 8.89
C THR A 575 -13.72 6.31 10.06
N THR A 576 -14.86 5.60 9.96
CA THR A 576 -15.35 4.74 11.06
C THR A 576 -14.42 3.56 11.36
N GLY A 577 -13.74 3.03 10.35
CA GLY A 577 -12.79 1.92 10.49
C GLY A 577 -11.43 2.33 11.09
N GLU A 578 -11.13 3.63 11.14
CA GLU A 578 -9.80 4.14 11.54
C GLU A 578 -9.75 4.77 12.94
N TYR A 579 -10.82 4.68 13.71
CA TYR A 579 -10.81 5.18 15.09
C TYR A 579 -9.79 4.51 16.01
N ASP A 580 -9.40 3.27 15.70
CA ASP A 580 -8.36 2.55 16.44
C ASP A 580 -6.93 2.92 16.00
N GLU A 581 -6.78 3.65 14.88
CA GLU A 581 -5.50 4.21 14.44
C GLU A 581 -5.31 5.64 14.95
N TRP A 582 -6.30 6.50 14.69
CA TRP A 582 -6.18 7.94 14.96
C TRP A 582 -6.83 8.37 16.29
N GLY A 583 -7.82 7.63 16.77
CA GLY A 583 -8.75 7.99 17.82
C GLY A 583 -10.11 8.49 17.28
N ASN A 584 -11.14 8.44 18.09
CA ASN A 584 -12.44 9.00 17.74
C ASN A 584 -12.57 10.42 18.31
N PRO A 585 -12.60 11.48 17.47
CA PRO A 585 -12.64 12.87 17.93
C PRO A 585 -13.99 13.28 18.55
N ASN A 586 -15.01 12.43 18.52
CA ASN A 586 -16.19 12.60 19.36
C ASN A 586 -15.87 12.45 20.86
N ASN A 587 -14.72 11.87 21.20
CA ASN A 587 -14.12 11.95 22.52
C ASN A 587 -13.18 13.17 22.57
N GLU A 588 -13.39 14.03 23.57
CA GLU A 588 -12.69 15.31 23.75
C GLU A 588 -11.16 15.16 23.83
N GLU A 589 -10.65 14.11 24.50
CA GLU A 589 -9.22 13.84 24.63
C GLU A 589 -8.57 13.58 23.25
N TYR A 590 -9.18 12.71 22.44
CA TYR A 590 -8.70 12.43 21.08
C TYR A 590 -8.82 13.64 20.16
N TYR A 591 -9.92 14.41 20.27
CA TYR A 591 -10.10 15.63 19.51
C TYR A 591 -8.95 16.60 19.72
N HIS A 592 -8.67 16.97 20.99
CA HIS A 592 -7.62 17.92 21.31
C HIS A 592 -6.22 17.39 20.93
N TYR A 593 -6.00 16.08 21.11
CA TYR A 593 -4.74 15.48 20.70
C TYR A 593 -4.53 15.52 19.17
N MET A 594 -5.54 15.12 18.39
CA MET A 594 -5.50 15.22 16.93
C MET A 594 -5.32 16.67 16.46
N LYS A 595 -6.08 17.60 17.00
CA LYS A 595 -5.97 19.02 16.66
C LYS A 595 -4.56 19.55 16.93
N SER A 596 -3.87 19.03 17.95
CA SER A 596 -2.52 19.46 18.32
C SER A 596 -1.42 19.03 17.33
N TYR A 597 -1.73 18.19 16.35
CA TYR A 597 -0.78 17.79 15.30
C TYR A 597 -1.36 17.85 13.88
N SER A 598 -2.67 17.97 13.71
CA SER A 598 -3.31 18.06 12.39
C SER A 598 -2.65 19.17 11.56
N PRO A 599 -2.03 18.86 10.42
CA PRO A 599 -1.27 19.85 9.65
C PRO A 599 -2.06 21.09 9.30
N TYR A 600 -3.32 20.92 8.85
CA TYR A 600 -4.19 22.05 8.48
C TYR A 600 -4.50 22.98 9.67
N ASP A 601 -4.68 22.42 10.85
CA ASP A 601 -5.04 23.18 12.06
C ASP A 601 -3.84 23.91 12.68
N ASN A 602 -2.60 23.48 12.36
CA ASN A 602 -1.35 24.01 12.96
C ASN A 602 -0.49 24.84 11.99
N ILE A 603 -1.08 25.35 10.90
CA ILE A 603 -0.37 26.30 10.02
C ILE A 603 -0.29 27.66 10.71
N ASP A 604 0.95 28.16 10.87
CA ASP A 604 1.25 29.48 11.44
C ASP A 604 1.83 30.43 10.39
N LYS A 605 1.85 31.72 10.73
CA LYS A 605 2.52 32.74 9.93
C LYS A 605 4.03 32.65 10.12
N LYS A 606 4.71 31.90 9.24
CA LYS A 606 6.15 31.67 9.25
C LYS A 606 6.68 31.21 7.90
N ASP A 607 7.98 31.03 7.78
CA ASP A 607 8.62 30.45 6.61
C ASP A 607 8.40 28.93 6.55
N TYR A 608 8.19 28.38 5.36
CA TYR A 608 8.04 26.95 5.08
C TYR A 608 9.03 26.49 4.00
N PRO A 609 9.39 25.20 3.92
CA PRO A 609 10.24 24.71 2.85
C PRO A 609 9.56 24.81 1.48
N ASN A 610 10.33 24.60 0.41
CA ASN A 610 9.73 24.36 -0.89
C ASN A 610 8.84 23.13 -0.83
N LEU A 611 7.62 23.20 -1.37
CA LEU A 611 6.63 22.14 -1.22
C LEU A 611 5.99 21.78 -2.56
N LEU A 612 6.04 20.51 -2.92
CA LEU A 612 5.27 19.91 -4.00
C LEU A 612 4.22 18.98 -3.40
N VAL A 613 2.95 19.32 -3.61
CA VAL A 613 1.80 18.54 -3.16
C VAL A 613 1.12 17.92 -4.38
N THR A 614 0.85 16.62 -4.35
CA THR A 614 0.10 15.95 -5.41
C THR A 614 -1.16 15.29 -4.85
N THR A 615 -2.24 15.27 -5.65
CA THR A 615 -3.49 14.62 -5.27
C THR A 615 -4.24 14.11 -6.51
N GLY A 616 -5.27 13.28 -6.30
CA GLY A 616 -6.18 12.81 -7.33
C GLY A 616 -7.61 13.28 -7.07
N LEU A 617 -8.30 13.80 -8.08
CA LEU A 617 -9.69 14.26 -7.96
C LEU A 617 -10.64 13.16 -7.49
N HIS A 618 -10.36 11.92 -7.91
CA HIS A 618 -11.16 10.74 -7.61
C HIS A 618 -10.67 9.95 -6.38
N ASP A 619 -9.79 10.53 -5.57
CA ASP A 619 -9.27 9.88 -4.38
C ASP A 619 -10.41 9.49 -3.42
N SER A 620 -10.46 8.20 -3.08
CA SER A 620 -11.45 7.59 -2.20
C SER A 620 -10.87 7.13 -0.85
N GLN A 621 -9.60 7.46 -0.58
CA GLN A 621 -8.92 7.15 0.69
C GLN A 621 -8.58 8.43 1.45
N VAL A 622 -7.97 9.41 0.78
CA VAL A 622 -7.75 10.75 1.30
C VAL A 622 -8.41 11.73 0.35
N GLN A 623 -9.37 12.48 0.81
CA GLN A 623 -10.15 13.37 -0.05
C GLN A 623 -9.27 14.44 -0.68
N TYR A 624 -9.42 14.70 -1.99
CA TYR A 624 -8.64 15.67 -2.75
C TYR A 624 -8.65 17.08 -2.14
N TRP A 625 -9.71 17.40 -1.42
CA TRP A 625 -9.87 18.72 -0.81
C TRP A 625 -8.96 18.95 0.40
N GLU A 626 -8.49 17.89 1.07
CA GLU A 626 -7.54 18.05 2.18
C GLU A 626 -6.25 18.75 1.73
N PRO A 627 -5.49 18.23 0.75
CA PRO A 627 -4.32 18.92 0.23
C PRO A 627 -4.67 20.27 -0.44
N ALA A 628 -5.82 20.40 -1.09
CA ALA A 628 -6.23 21.65 -1.72
C ALA A 628 -6.43 22.77 -0.69
N LYS A 629 -7.16 22.48 0.38
CA LYS A 629 -7.35 23.39 1.52
C LYS A 629 -6.03 23.74 2.20
N TRP A 630 -5.20 22.72 2.41
CA TRP A 630 -3.90 22.86 3.06
C TRP A 630 -2.98 23.80 2.29
N VAL A 631 -2.88 23.64 0.97
CA VAL A 631 -2.10 24.53 0.10
C VAL A 631 -2.68 25.95 0.09
N ALA A 632 -4.01 26.11 0.01
CA ALA A 632 -4.67 27.42 0.07
C ALA A 632 -4.33 28.18 1.35
N LYS A 633 -4.41 27.50 2.51
CA LYS A 633 -4.11 28.09 3.82
C LYS A 633 -2.61 28.38 4.01
N LEU A 634 -1.73 27.47 3.55
CA LEU A 634 -0.28 27.71 3.56
C LEU A 634 0.06 28.96 2.73
N ARG A 635 -0.50 29.08 1.54
CA ARG A 635 -0.27 30.24 0.64
C ARG A 635 -0.70 31.54 1.25
N GLU A 636 -1.75 31.53 2.09
CA GLU A 636 -2.19 32.72 2.83
C GLU A 636 -1.21 33.12 3.94
N LEU A 637 -0.62 32.13 4.64
CA LEU A 637 0.08 32.37 5.90
C LEU A 637 1.61 32.33 5.79
N LYS A 638 2.18 31.66 4.77
CA LYS A 638 3.63 31.63 4.59
C LYS A 638 4.23 33.01 4.38
N THR A 639 5.42 33.23 4.90
CA THR A 639 6.13 34.54 4.88
C THR A 639 7.33 34.56 3.93
N ASP A 640 7.69 33.43 3.36
CA ASP A 640 8.80 33.23 2.43
C ASP A 640 8.35 33.24 0.95
N ASP A 641 9.32 33.25 0.01
CA ASP A 641 9.12 33.21 -1.44
C ASP A 641 9.38 31.80 -2.03
N ARG A 642 9.56 30.76 -1.20
CA ARG A 642 9.81 29.39 -1.64
C ARG A 642 8.61 28.82 -2.38
N LEU A 643 8.85 27.82 -3.25
CA LEU A 643 7.81 27.20 -4.07
C LEU A 643 6.75 26.52 -3.20
N LEU A 644 5.48 26.74 -3.53
CA LEU A 644 4.33 26.03 -2.99
C LEU A 644 3.45 25.63 -4.18
N LEU A 645 3.48 24.35 -4.52
CA LEU A 645 2.91 23.79 -5.73
C LEU A 645 1.85 22.73 -5.40
N LEU A 646 0.72 22.78 -6.08
CA LEU A 646 -0.32 21.73 -6.03
C LEU A 646 -0.54 21.18 -7.43
N LYS A 647 -0.41 19.86 -7.57
CA LYS A 647 -0.71 19.11 -8.78
C LYS A 647 -1.83 18.10 -8.56
N THR A 648 -2.99 18.34 -9.17
CA THR A 648 -4.13 17.42 -9.13
C THR A 648 -4.19 16.60 -10.40
N ASN A 649 -4.17 15.26 -10.27
CA ASN A 649 -4.53 14.37 -11.37
C ASN A 649 -6.06 14.34 -11.49
N MET A 650 -6.60 14.91 -12.57
CA MET A 650 -8.05 15.09 -12.75
C MET A 650 -8.78 13.78 -13.14
N SER A 651 -8.04 12.73 -13.49
CA SER A 651 -8.59 11.45 -13.96
C SER A 651 -8.28 10.27 -13.02
N ALA A 652 -7.50 10.48 -11.96
CA ALA A 652 -7.07 9.42 -11.06
C ALA A 652 -7.45 9.71 -9.61
N GLY A 653 -7.36 8.66 -8.77
CA GLY A 653 -7.53 8.71 -7.33
C GLY A 653 -6.22 8.51 -6.58
N HIS A 654 -6.27 7.78 -5.46
CA HIS A 654 -5.17 7.63 -4.50
C HIS A 654 -3.88 7.05 -5.09
N GLY A 655 -4.00 6.13 -6.03
CA GLY A 655 -2.86 5.46 -6.67
C GLY A 655 -2.19 6.24 -7.80
N GLY A 656 -2.69 7.43 -8.17
CA GLY A 656 -2.19 8.19 -9.31
C GLY A 656 -2.57 7.58 -10.66
N ALA A 657 -1.78 7.88 -11.69
CA ALA A 657 -2.02 7.42 -13.06
C ALA A 657 -1.88 5.89 -13.20
N SER A 658 -2.79 5.26 -13.96
CA SER A 658 -2.74 3.83 -14.25
C SER A 658 -1.78 3.50 -15.40
N GLY A 659 -1.39 2.21 -15.51
CA GLY A 659 -0.46 1.72 -16.53
C GLY A 659 1.00 1.80 -16.09
N ARG A 660 1.85 0.94 -16.68
CA ARG A 660 3.24 0.77 -16.25
C ARG A 660 4.20 1.89 -16.66
N PHE A 661 3.77 2.82 -17.51
CA PHE A 661 4.62 3.93 -17.96
C PHE A 661 4.02 5.30 -17.63
N GLU A 662 2.70 5.45 -17.60
CA GLU A 662 2.08 6.76 -17.35
C GLU A 662 2.45 7.33 -15.97
N TYR A 663 2.47 6.51 -14.91
CA TYR A 663 2.89 6.94 -13.57
C TYR A 663 4.34 7.44 -13.51
N LEU A 664 5.20 7.06 -14.46
CA LEU A 664 6.58 7.56 -14.53
C LEU A 664 6.66 9.06 -14.82
N LYS A 665 5.60 9.67 -15.37
CA LYS A 665 5.51 11.12 -15.56
C LYS A 665 5.37 11.83 -14.21
N GLU A 666 4.64 11.23 -13.28
CA GLU A 666 4.51 11.75 -11.91
C GLU A 666 5.85 11.67 -11.18
N ILE A 667 6.56 10.53 -11.28
CA ILE A 667 7.92 10.40 -10.74
C ILE A 667 8.92 11.37 -11.39
N ALA A 668 8.81 11.59 -12.70
CA ALA A 668 9.67 12.55 -13.39
C ALA A 668 9.43 14.00 -12.91
N LEU A 669 8.19 14.35 -12.55
CA LEU A 669 7.86 15.64 -11.93
C LEU A 669 8.51 15.77 -10.55
N ASP A 670 8.39 14.74 -9.70
CA ASP A 670 8.99 14.72 -8.35
C ASP A 670 10.51 14.91 -8.43
N TYR A 671 11.16 14.14 -9.28
CA TYR A 671 12.62 14.22 -9.43
C TYR A 671 13.07 15.53 -10.06
N ALA A 672 12.32 16.05 -11.02
CA ALA A 672 12.60 17.35 -11.61
C ALA A 672 12.43 18.49 -10.59
N PHE A 673 11.48 18.40 -9.67
CA PHE A 673 11.33 19.36 -8.56
C PHE A 673 12.57 19.33 -7.65
N LEU A 674 13.03 18.17 -7.21
CA LEU A 674 14.23 18.04 -6.36
C LEU A 674 15.47 18.55 -7.09
N MET A 675 15.66 18.15 -8.35
CA MET A 675 16.81 18.56 -9.16
C MET A 675 16.80 20.06 -9.46
N HIS A 676 15.62 20.66 -9.64
CA HIS A 676 15.47 22.11 -9.82
C HIS A 676 15.99 22.88 -8.60
N LEU A 677 15.68 22.41 -7.40
CA LEU A 677 16.14 23.01 -6.14
C LEU A 677 17.65 22.89 -5.95
N GLU A 678 18.27 21.86 -6.53
CA GLU A 678 19.73 21.65 -6.55
C GLU A 678 20.42 22.31 -7.74
N GLY A 679 19.69 22.97 -8.64
CA GLY A 679 20.25 23.56 -9.85
C GLY A 679 20.72 22.53 -10.90
N ILE A 680 20.26 21.28 -10.80
CA ILE A 680 20.56 20.22 -11.75
C ILE A 680 19.61 20.32 -12.95
N THR A 681 20.16 20.43 -14.17
CA THR A 681 19.38 20.66 -15.39
C THR A 681 19.40 19.50 -16.39
N ASN A 682 20.16 18.42 -16.10
CA ASN A 682 20.37 17.27 -17.00
C ASN A 682 20.42 15.92 -16.25
#